data_3af7c6762a7daa804cc396cd69bbc941
#
_entry.id   3af7c6762a7daa804cc396cd69bbc941
#
_cell.length_a   1.000
_cell.length_b   1.000
_cell.length_c   1.000
_cell.angle_alpha   90.00
_cell.angle_beta   90.00
_cell.angle_gamma   90.00
#
_symmetry.space_group_name_H-M   'P 1'
#
loop_
_entity.id
_entity.type
_entity.pdbx_description
1 polymer ?
#
loop_
_entity_poly.entity_id
_entity_poly.type
_entity_poly.pdbx_seq_one_letter_code
_entity_poly.pdbx_strand_id
1 'polypeptide(L)'
;MAGRIRDEDIAAVRERSPIDEVVGEYLQLRNAGGGSLKGLCPFHDEKTPSFNVTPARGLFYCFSCAEGGDAIKFVQKIDGLSFIEAVERLAGRAGIELRYEQGGYVPGQEQSQRRRLIDAHRAAAEFYAEQLRQPQAEHARKFLSERGFELKDAERFGVGYSPKAWEDLTRHLRGRGFTDAELITAGLSREGTRGARDRFRGRLMWPIRDLSGDVIAFGARKLDPDDDGPKYLNTPETSLFRKSTVLYGADLAKREIAQRRQAVIVEGYTDVMACHLAGVPTAVATSGTSFGEDHIKVLRRLIMDTDGAAGEVIFTFDGDAAGQRAAIRAFGMEEKFVTQTFVTVQPDGLDPCDVRLAHGDAAVRDLIARRVPLFEFAIKGVLAHHDLNTTEGQLAALDEAAPILAKIKDKGLRARYAVNLDRWLGLMDEEFVMARVRTHAGDTRSGPAAKDARTRGRPRGSSSPDGAQENGNGNHGPFGKKEESPYDPTDPVVQLERQVLQLAVQRPGLCGPEFDALGAEAFTAPVHRSVFTLIAACGGTAAGGGSVKQWAARLREGAPNERAQAFVTGLAVEQPFITWEPDAKYADVVLARVGELAVSRQITAVKARLQRMNPVEEQAAYNRMFGDLVALETRRRALVERAAGG
;
A
#
# COMPACT_ATOMS: atom_id res chain seq x y z
N MET A 1 7.97 38.84 -8.19
CA MET A 1 8.35 38.61 -6.78
C MET A 1 7.10 38.12 -6.07
N ALA A 2 7.05 36.85 -5.68
CA ALA A 2 5.91 36.33 -4.94
C ALA A 2 5.98 36.87 -3.50
N GLY A 3 4.98 37.63 -3.08
CA GLY A 3 4.85 38.11 -1.71
C GLY A 3 4.44 36.99 -0.73
N ARG A 4 4.50 37.24 0.58
CA ARG A 4 3.95 36.36 1.60
C ARG A 4 2.43 36.34 1.44
N ILE A 5 1.82 35.13 1.41
CA ILE A 5 0.36 35.00 1.45
C ILE A 5 -0.12 35.48 2.82
N ARG A 6 -1.23 36.22 2.87
CA ARG A 6 -1.80 36.70 4.13
C ARG A 6 -2.24 35.53 5.01
N ASP A 7 -2.00 35.65 6.31
CA ASP A 7 -2.33 34.59 7.28
C ASP A 7 -3.85 34.29 7.33
N GLU A 8 -4.67 35.32 7.03
CA GLU A 8 -6.15 35.18 6.90
C GLU A 8 -6.53 34.24 5.73
N ASP A 9 -5.87 34.40 4.58
CA ASP A 9 -6.12 33.59 3.39
C ASP A 9 -5.64 32.15 3.59
N ILE A 10 -4.50 31.95 4.29
CA ILE A 10 -4.03 30.62 4.70
C ILE A 10 -5.03 29.95 5.65
N ALA A 11 -5.59 30.69 6.61
CA ALA A 11 -6.62 30.17 7.51
C ALA A 11 -7.88 29.77 6.74
N ALA A 12 -8.34 30.62 5.80
CA ALA A 12 -9.48 30.33 4.94
C ALA A 12 -9.25 29.08 4.06
N VAL A 13 -8.03 28.87 3.54
CA VAL A 13 -7.66 27.68 2.78
C VAL A 13 -7.73 26.43 3.66
N ARG A 14 -7.23 26.49 4.90
CA ARG A 14 -7.33 25.36 5.85
C ARG A 14 -8.77 24.99 6.15
N GLU A 15 -9.61 26.00 6.42
CA GLU A 15 -11.03 25.80 6.74
C GLU A 15 -11.82 25.20 5.57
N ARG A 16 -11.54 25.65 4.34
CA ARG A 16 -12.22 25.18 3.12
C ARG A 16 -11.57 23.97 2.45
N SER A 17 -10.55 23.39 3.06
CA SER A 17 -9.87 22.18 2.59
C SER A 17 -9.97 21.07 3.64
N PRO A 18 -11.14 20.41 3.82
CA PRO A 18 -11.30 19.33 4.77
C PRO A 18 -10.26 18.25 4.54
N ILE A 19 -9.55 17.86 5.60
CA ILE A 19 -8.39 16.94 5.51
C ILE A 19 -8.77 15.58 4.93
N ASP A 20 -9.94 15.07 5.26
CA ASP A 20 -10.47 13.80 4.78
C ASP A 20 -10.77 13.81 3.27
N GLU A 21 -11.30 14.93 2.75
CA GLU A 21 -11.50 15.13 1.32
C GLU A 21 -10.16 15.22 0.57
N VAL A 22 -9.20 16.00 1.12
CA VAL A 22 -7.88 16.17 0.52
C VAL A 22 -7.13 14.84 0.49
N VAL A 23 -7.09 14.12 1.60
CA VAL A 23 -6.43 12.81 1.70
C VAL A 23 -7.15 11.76 0.85
N GLY A 24 -8.49 11.80 0.81
CA GLY A 24 -9.32 10.89 0.03
C GLY A 24 -9.08 10.93 -1.49
N GLU A 25 -8.39 11.96 -1.99
CA GLU A 25 -7.95 12.01 -3.40
C GLU A 25 -6.79 11.08 -3.72
N TYR A 26 -5.97 10.74 -2.71
CA TYR A 26 -4.75 9.98 -2.87
C TYR A 26 -4.84 8.56 -2.33
N LEU A 27 -5.71 8.32 -1.35
CA LEU A 27 -5.88 7.02 -0.71
C LEU A 27 -7.29 6.84 -0.17
N GLN A 28 -7.72 5.60 -0.05
CA GLN A 28 -9.01 5.29 0.58
C GLN A 28 -8.90 5.37 2.10
N LEU A 29 -9.91 6.00 2.71
CA LEU A 29 -10.07 6.09 4.16
C LEU A 29 -11.27 5.27 4.61
N ARG A 30 -11.16 4.60 5.77
CA ARG A 30 -12.24 3.87 6.44
C ARG A 30 -12.51 4.49 7.79
N ASN A 31 -13.77 4.40 8.23
CA ASN A 31 -14.14 4.80 9.59
C ASN A 31 -13.41 3.90 10.61
N ALA A 32 -12.67 4.55 11.53
CA ALA A 32 -11.94 3.88 12.60
C ALA A 32 -12.62 4.04 13.98
N GLY A 33 -13.81 4.65 14.02
CA GLY A 33 -14.51 5.00 15.26
C GLY A 33 -14.10 6.36 15.81
N GLY A 34 -14.92 6.94 16.70
CA GLY A 34 -14.61 8.23 17.35
C GLY A 34 -14.46 9.42 16.39
N GLY A 35 -15.07 9.38 15.19
CA GLY A 35 -14.93 10.44 14.19
C GLY A 35 -13.57 10.47 13.47
N SER A 36 -12.74 9.43 13.67
CA SER A 36 -11.45 9.27 12.97
C SER A 36 -11.56 8.32 11.79
N LEU A 37 -10.76 8.58 10.76
CA LEU A 37 -10.63 7.76 9.57
C LEU A 37 -9.23 7.13 9.53
N LYS A 38 -9.09 5.98 8.88
CA LYS A 38 -7.83 5.23 8.82
C LYS A 38 -7.56 4.72 7.41
N GLY A 39 -6.29 4.77 6.96
CA GLY A 39 -5.85 4.30 5.66
C GLY A 39 -4.43 3.76 5.67
N LEU A 40 -3.97 3.26 4.51
CA LEU A 40 -2.56 2.93 4.30
C LEU A 40 -1.74 4.21 4.09
N CYS A 41 -0.60 4.31 4.75
CA CYS A 41 0.23 5.50 4.68
C CYS A 41 0.80 5.71 3.26
N PRO A 42 0.70 6.94 2.71
CA PRO A 42 1.29 7.23 1.40
C PRO A 42 2.80 7.53 1.48
N PHE A 43 3.36 7.71 2.69
CA PHE A 43 4.74 8.14 2.89
C PHE A 43 5.71 6.99 3.16
N HIS A 44 5.21 5.78 3.50
CA HIS A 44 6.02 4.56 3.65
C HIS A 44 5.21 3.35 3.18
N ASP A 45 5.90 2.23 2.93
CA ASP A 45 5.23 0.98 2.54
C ASP A 45 4.79 0.20 3.77
N GLU A 46 3.48 -0.11 3.83
CA GLU A 46 2.88 -0.88 4.92
C GLU A 46 1.72 -1.75 4.40
N LYS A 47 1.45 -2.84 5.10
CA LYS A 47 0.31 -3.73 4.80
C LYS A 47 -0.86 -3.51 5.75
N THR A 48 -0.59 -3.02 6.95
CA THR A 48 -1.60 -2.74 7.98
C THR A 48 -1.78 -1.23 8.09
N PRO A 49 -3.02 -0.71 8.01
CA PRO A 49 -3.26 0.72 8.07
C PRO A 49 -2.77 1.33 9.38
N SER A 50 -1.89 2.32 9.29
CA SER A 50 -1.39 3.10 10.44
C SER A 50 -1.60 4.61 10.28
N PHE A 51 -2.09 5.04 9.11
CA PHE A 51 -2.34 6.44 8.79
C PHE A 51 -3.74 6.84 9.24
N ASN A 52 -3.82 7.70 10.25
CA ASN A 52 -5.07 8.21 10.80
C ASN A 52 -5.33 9.64 10.34
N VAL A 53 -6.60 9.93 10.06
CA VAL A 53 -7.11 11.26 9.76
C VAL A 53 -8.21 11.59 10.76
N THR A 54 -8.15 12.75 11.39
CA THR A 54 -9.16 13.25 12.31
C THR A 54 -9.79 14.50 11.72
N PRO A 55 -10.92 14.40 10.98
CA PRO A 55 -11.55 15.52 10.29
C PRO A 55 -11.91 16.68 11.23
N ALA A 56 -12.46 16.37 12.42
CA ALA A 56 -12.82 17.37 13.42
C ALA A 56 -11.63 18.23 13.91
N ARG A 57 -10.40 17.74 13.77
CA ARG A 57 -9.16 18.47 14.12
C ARG A 57 -8.43 19.01 12.90
N GLY A 58 -8.83 18.61 11.67
CA GLY A 58 -8.15 18.97 10.45
C GLY A 58 -6.74 18.39 10.33
N LEU A 59 -6.44 17.25 11.00
CA LEU A 59 -5.10 16.69 11.12
C LEU A 59 -5.03 15.23 10.66
N PHE A 60 -3.86 14.87 10.12
CA PHE A 60 -3.47 13.47 9.92
C PHE A 60 -2.26 13.11 10.77
N TYR A 61 -2.11 11.83 11.07
CA TYR A 61 -0.93 11.28 11.70
C TYR A 61 -0.74 9.80 11.33
N CYS A 62 0.49 9.42 10.99
CA CYS A 62 0.87 8.03 10.75
C CYS A 62 1.61 7.48 11.98
N PHE A 63 1.09 6.42 12.60
CA PHE A 63 1.69 5.83 13.79
C PHE A 63 2.94 4.98 13.51
N SER A 64 3.20 4.61 12.25
CA SER A 64 4.38 3.83 11.88
C SER A 64 5.58 4.71 11.54
N CYS A 65 5.41 5.75 10.71
CA CYS A 65 6.52 6.61 10.28
C CYS A 65 6.54 7.98 10.99
N ALA A 66 5.63 8.23 11.94
CA ALA A 66 5.50 9.46 12.72
C ALA A 66 5.28 10.75 11.89
N GLU A 67 4.85 10.61 10.63
CA GLU A 67 4.48 11.76 9.79
C GLU A 67 3.10 12.28 10.15
N GLY A 68 2.99 13.61 10.30
CA GLY A 68 1.72 14.23 10.68
C GLY A 68 1.65 15.70 10.30
N GLY A 69 0.43 16.25 10.29
CA GLY A 69 0.16 17.64 9.98
C GLY A 69 -1.26 17.91 9.52
N ASP A 70 -1.49 19.10 8.96
CA ASP A 70 -2.75 19.53 8.36
C ASP A 70 -2.82 19.19 6.85
N ALA A 71 -3.91 19.59 6.18
CA ALA A 71 -4.10 19.40 4.75
C ALA A 71 -2.97 20.02 3.91
N ILE A 72 -2.45 21.19 4.31
CA ILE A 72 -1.34 21.85 3.62
C ILE A 72 -0.08 21.00 3.73
N LYS A 73 0.23 20.50 4.93
CA LYS A 73 1.40 19.64 5.17
C LYS A 73 1.29 18.32 4.42
N PHE A 74 0.09 17.75 4.33
CA PHE A 74 -0.17 16.55 3.54
C PHE A 74 0.15 16.76 2.07
N VAL A 75 -0.41 17.83 1.46
CA VAL A 75 -0.18 18.18 0.05
C VAL A 75 1.29 18.51 -0.21
N GLN A 76 1.95 19.23 0.71
CA GLN A 76 3.40 19.48 0.59
C GLN A 76 4.19 18.18 0.44
N LYS A 77 3.87 17.17 1.26
CA LYS A 77 4.64 15.92 1.28
C LYS A 77 4.31 14.98 0.14
N ILE A 78 3.03 14.82 -0.18
CA ILE A 78 2.58 13.86 -1.19
C ILE A 78 2.97 14.30 -2.61
N ASP A 79 2.92 15.63 -2.87
CA ASP A 79 3.19 16.20 -4.17
C ASP A 79 4.58 16.84 -4.27
N GLY A 80 5.34 16.85 -3.16
CA GLY A 80 6.66 17.47 -3.10
C GLY A 80 6.62 18.99 -3.31
N LEU A 81 5.59 19.65 -2.77
CA LEU A 81 5.36 21.10 -2.93
C LEU A 81 5.95 21.90 -1.76
N SER A 82 6.27 23.17 -2.02
CA SER A 82 6.52 24.16 -0.97
C SER A 82 5.24 24.48 -0.21
N PHE A 83 5.36 25.16 0.93
CA PHE A 83 4.20 25.63 1.68
C PHE A 83 3.30 26.56 0.84
N ILE A 84 3.88 27.52 0.12
CA ILE A 84 3.14 28.47 -0.73
C ILE A 84 2.42 27.74 -1.85
N GLU A 85 3.09 26.84 -2.57
CA GLU A 85 2.49 26.05 -3.65
C GLU A 85 1.35 25.13 -3.16
N ALA A 86 1.50 24.53 -1.99
CA ALA A 86 0.44 23.73 -1.39
C ALA A 86 -0.78 24.58 -1.01
N VAL A 87 -0.55 25.80 -0.48
CA VAL A 87 -1.62 26.77 -0.19
C VAL A 87 -2.30 27.24 -1.48
N GLU A 88 -1.54 27.60 -2.51
CA GLU A 88 -2.08 28.03 -3.82
C GLU A 88 -2.90 26.93 -4.49
N ARG A 89 -2.44 25.68 -4.42
CA ARG A 89 -3.15 24.51 -4.94
C ARG A 89 -4.49 24.29 -4.24
N LEU A 90 -4.47 24.30 -2.92
CA LEU A 90 -5.70 24.14 -2.11
C LEU A 90 -6.63 25.35 -2.29
N ALA A 91 -6.10 26.57 -2.42
CA ALA A 91 -6.87 27.77 -2.72
C ALA A 91 -7.58 27.68 -4.06
N GLY A 92 -6.85 27.24 -5.12
CA GLY A 92 -7.45 27.02 -6.44
C GLY A 92 -8.57 26.00 -6.42
N ARG A 93 -8.42 24.91 -5.65
CA ARG A 93 -9.46 23.90 -5.44
C ARG A 93 -10.66 24.47 -4.67
N ALA A 94 -10.42 25.26 -3.64
CA ALA A 94 -11.46 25.85 -2.80
C ALA A 94 -12.12 27.12 -3.39
N GLY A 95 -11.65 27.59 -4.56
CA GLY A 95 -12.11 28.83 -5.18
C GLY A 95 -11.77 30.06 -4.36
N ILE A 96 -10.62 30.07 -3.67
CA ILE A 96 -10.15 31.18 -2.84
C ILE A 96 -9.12 31.99 -3.65
N GLU A 97 -9.34 33.31 -3.78
CA GLU A 97 -8.37 34.24 -4.33
C GLU A 97 -7.39 34.68 -3.25
N LEU A 98 -6.09 34.36 -3.47
CA LEU A 98 -5.04 34.65 -2.49
C LEU A 98 -4.52 36.08 -2.64
N ARG A 99 -4.37 36.76 -1.51
CA ARG A 99 -3.78 38.11 -1.42
C ARG A 99 -2.34 38.01 -0.90
N TYR A 100 -1.42 38.74 -1.54
CA TYR A 100 -0.01 38.73 -1.20
C TYR A 100 0.41 40.07 -0.56
N GLU A 101 1.21 39.98 0.50
CA GLU A 101 1.84 41.13 1.12
C GLU A 101 3.14 41.48 0.39
N GLN A 102 3.45 42.78 0.25
CA GLN A 102 4.71 43.25 -0.35
C GLN A 102 5.86 43.00 0.62
N GLY A 103 6.75 42.05 0.31
CA GLY A 103 7.99 41.81 1.06
C GLY A 103 8.43 40.36 1.10
N GLY A 104 9.29 40.00 0.23
CA GLY A 104 10.40 39.11 0.20
C GLY A 104 10.35 37.71 0.86
N TYR A 105 9.62 36.73 0.32
CA TYR A 105 10.05 35.33 0.37
C TYR A 105 10.40 34.88 -1.05
N VAL A 106 11.62 34.37 -1.25
CA VAL A 106 12.03 33.69 -2.49
C VAL A 106 11.81 32.19 -2.26
N PRO A 107 10.84 31.53 -2.95
CA PRO A 107 10.73 30.09 -2.92
C PRO A 107 12.06 29.45 -3.31
N GLY A 108 12.42 28.33 -2.71
CA GLY A 108 13.59 27.57 -3.13
C GLY A 108 13.54 27.30 -4.63
N GLN A 109 14.62 27.50 -5.32
CA GLN A 109 14.72 27.52 -6.80
C GLN A 109 14.16 26.26 -7.45
N GLU A 110 14.28 25.09 -6.78
CA GLU A 110 13.77 23.79 -7.26
C GLU A 110 12.24 23.68 -7.20
N GLN A 111 11.61 24.28 -6.21
CA GLN A 111 10.15 24.21 -6.00
C GLN A 111 9.41 25.12 -6.99
N SER A 112 9.95 26.32 -7.22
CA SER A 112 9.49 27.21 -8.30
C SER A 112 9.59 26.52 -9.67
N GLN A 113 10.64 25.74 -9.89
CA GLN A 113 10.87 25.01 -11.14
C GLN A 113 9.80 23.91 -11.35
N ARG A 114 9.46 23.12 -10.31
CA ARG A 114 8.42 22.08 -10.42
C ARG A 114 7.07 22.66 -10.86
N ARG A 115 6.65 23.77 -10.25
CA ARG A 115 5.41 24.46 -10.62
C ARG A 115 5.43 24.93 -12.08
N ARG A 116 6.53 25.54 -12.49
CA ARG A 116 6.73 25.99 -13.87
C ARG A 116 6.60 24.84 -14.87
N LEU A 117 7.16 23.67 -14.56
CA LEU A 117 7.06 22.48 -15.41
C LEU A 117 5.61 21.96 -15.51
N ILE A 118 4.84 21.95 -14.41
CA ILE A 118 3.41 21.59 -14.42
C ILE A 118 2.61 22.56 -15.26
N ASP A 119 2.83 23.86 -15.11
CA ASP A 119 2.15 24.89 -15.91
C ASP A 119 2.48 24.77 -17.39
N ALA A 120 3.73 24.41 -17.74
CA ALA A 120 4.12 24.13 -19.12
C ALA A 120 3.38 22.92 -19.71
N HIS A 121 3.23 21.84 -18.92
CA HIS A 121 2.47 20.67 -19.36
C HIS A 121 0.97 20.97 -19.51
N ARG A 122 0.38 21.77 -18.63
CA ARG A 122 -1.01 22.23 -18.74
C ARG A 122 -1.21 23.02 -20.02
N ALA A 123 -0.36 24.00 -20.28
CA ALA A 123 -0.41 24.81 -21.49
C ALA A 123 -0.19 23.97 -22.77
N ALA A 124 0.67 22.95 -22.70
CA ALA A 124 0.87 22.01 -23.79
C ALA A 124 -0.38 21.13 -24.04
N ALA A 125 -1.06 20.67 -22.98
CA ALA A 125 -2.29 19.88 -23.10
C ALA A 125 -3.42 20.70 -23.74
N GLU A 126 -3.60 21.96 -23.33
CA GLU A 126 -4.54 22.90 -23.93
C GLU A 126 -4.23 23.08 -25.42
N PHE A 127 -2.96 23.35 -25.76
CA PHE A 127 -2.52 23.51 -27.13
C PHE A 127 -2.83 22.27 -27.98
N TYR A 128 -2.46 21.06 -27.53
CA TYR A 128 -2.72 19.83 -28.28
C TYR A 128 -4.22 19.54 -28.45
N ALA A 129 -5.04 19.82 -27.45
CA ALA A 129 -6.50 19.66 -27.53
C ALA A 129 -7.10 20.62 -28.57
N GLU A 130 -6.62 21.87 -28.64
CA GLU A 130 -7.02 22.82 -29.67
C GLU A 130 -6.59 22.36 -31.07
N GLN A 131 -5.35 21.83 -31.20
CA GLN A 131 -4.85 21.33 -32.48
C GLN A 131 -5.65 20.14 -33.02
N LEU A 132 -6.24 19.31 -32.16
CA LEU A 132 -7.10 18.18 -32.58
C LEU A 132 -8.34 18.64 -33.37
N ARG A 133 -8.83 19.85 -33.12
CA ARG A 133 -9.98 20.46 -33.81
C ARG A 133 -9.62 21.09 -35.16
N GLN A 134 -8.31 21.33 -35.39
CA GLN A 134 -7.84 22.00 -36.60
C GLN A 134 -7.91 21.07 -37.84
N PRO A 135 -8.02 21.60 -39.06
CA PRO A 135 -8.08 20.79 -40.28
C PRO A 135 -6.89 19.82 -40.42
N GLN A 136 -5.69 20.23 -40.03
CA GLN A 136 -4.47 19.41 -40.13
C GLN A 136 -4.49 18.12 -39.25
N ALA A 137 -5.44 18.01 -38.31
CA ALA A 137 -5.63 16.83 -37.46
C ALA A 137 -6.65 15.84 -38.01
N GLU A 138 -7.01 15.90 -39.26
CA GLU A 138 -8.01 14.99 -39.87
C GLU A 138 -7.63 13.52 -39.66
N HIS A 139 -6.38 13.15 -39.91
CA HIS A 139 -5.88 11.79 -39.67
C HIS A 139 -6.02 11.34 -38.22
N ALA A 140 -5.84 12.24 -37.27
CA ALA A 140 -6.01 11.95 -35.85
C ALA A 140 -7.47 11.69 -35.49
N ARG A 141 -8.39 12.52 -36.04
CA ARG A 141 -9.83 12.33 -35.84
C ARG A 141 -10.34 11.07 -36.53
N LYS A 142 -9.85 10.77 -37.75
CA LYS A 142 -10.13 9.53 -38.45
C LYS A 142 -9.73 8.31 -37.65
N PHE A 143 -8.50 8.30 -37.12
CA PHE A 143 -8.04 7.21 -36.25
C PHE A 143 -8.94 7.01 -35.02
N LEU A 144 -9.36 8.09 -34.34
CA LEU A 144 -10.29 7.99 -33.21
C LEU A 144 -11.64 7.42 -33.63
N SER A 145 -12.20 7.90 -34.74
CA SER A 145 -13.47 7.40 -35.27
C SER A 145 -13.41 5.92 -35.67
N GLU A 146 -12.31 5.49 -36.30
CA GLU A 146 -12.08 4.08 -36.67
C GLU A 146 -11.98 3.16 -35.45
N ARG A 147 -11.60 3.72 -34.28
CA ARG A 147 -11.56 3.05 -32.97
C ARG A 147 -12.85 3.23 -32.16
N GLY A 148 -13.90 3.80 -32.75
CA GLY A 148 -15.21 3.98 -32.11
C GLY A 148 -15.22 5.10 -31.06
N PHE A 149 -14.33 6.09 -31.16
CA PHE A 149 -14.31 7.27 -30.28
C PHE A 149 -14.81 8.51 -30.99
N GLU A 150 -15.75 9.20 -30.36
CA GLU A 150 -16.23 10.50 -30.83
C GLU A 150 -15.34 11.64 -30.28
N LEU A 151 -15.50 12.83 -30.84
CA LEU A 151 -14.74 13.99 -30.40
C LEU A 151 -15.00 14.33 -28.92
N LYS A 152 -16.23 14.16 -28.43
CA LYS A 152 -16.57 14.32 -27.00
C LYS A 152 -15.81 13.37 -26.09
N ASP A 153 -15.54 12.14 -26.58
CA ASP A 153 -14.76 11.16 -25.82
C ASP A 153 -13.30 11.62 -25.74
N ALA A 154 -12.75 12.11 -26.87
CA ALA A 154 -11.42 12.70 -26.89
C ALA A 154 -11.28 13.86 -25.90
N GLU A 155 -12.28 14.74 -25.81
CA GLU A 155 -12.31 15.86 -24.86
C GLU A 155 -12.33 15.38 -23.40
N ARG A 156 -13.14 14.35 -23.09
CA ARG A 156 -13.22 13.76 -21.76
C ARG A 156 -11.87 13.24 -21.25
N PHE A 157 -11.06 12.64 -22.12
CA PHE A 157 -9.74 12.12 -21.79
C PHE A 157 -8.61 13.14 -22.05
N GLY A 158 -8.93 14.31 -22.56
CA GLY A 158 -7.96 15.37 -22.90
C GLY A 158 -7.08 15.01 -24.10
N VAL A 159 -7.55 14.14 -24.99
CA VAL A 159 -6.80 13.72 -26.17
C VAL A 159 -6.55 14.91 -27.10
N GLY A 160 -5.36 14.99 -27.64
CA GLY A 160 -4.94 16.08 -28.52
C GLY A 160 -4.16 15.61 -29.75
N TYR A 161 -3.67 16.56 -30.52
CA TYR A 161 -2.83 16.32 -31.67
C TYR A 161 -1.60 17.20 -31.64
N SER A 162 -0.42 16.63 -31.87
CA SER A 162 0.81 17.39 -32.07
C SER A 162 1.01 17.65 -33.57
N PRO A 163 1.13 18.93 -34.00
CA PRO A 163 1.39 19.29 -35.39
C PRO A 163 2.68 18.68 -35.94
N LYS A 164 2.78 18.56 -37.28
CA LYS A 164 3.99 18.02 -37.94
C LYS A 164 5.18 18.97 -37.92
N ALA A 165 4.97 20.27 -37.73
CA ALA A 165 6.06 21.26 -37.69
C ALA A 165 7.05 21.00 -36.54
N TRP A 166 8.22 21.64 -36.66
CA TRP A 166 9.33 21.36 -35.73
C TRP A 166 9.25 22.11 -34.41
N GLU A 167 8.52 23.23 -34.37
CA GLU A 167 8.57 24.19 -33.26
C GLU A 167 7.21 24.81 -32.92
N ASP A 168 6.09 24.22 -33.32
CA ASP A 168 4.78 24.85 -33.09
C ASP A 168 4.44 24.92 -31.60
N LEU A 169 4.60 23.82 -30.84
CA LEU A 169 4.43 23.84 -29.40
C LEU A 169 5.49 24.72 -28.73
N THR A 170 6.76 24.53 -29.09
CA THR A 170 7.88 25.30 -28.49
C THR A 170 7.66 26.81 -28.67
N ARG A 171 7.24 27.26 -29.86
CA ARG A 171 6.91 28.65 -30.13
C ARG A 171 5.73 29.15 -29.31
N HIS A 172 4.66 28.35 -29.22
CA HIS A 172 3.49 28.68 -28.43
C HIS A 172 3.85 28.86 -26.95
N LEU A 173 4.64 27.93 -26.38
CA LEU A 173 5.02 27.99 -24.96
C LEU A 173 6.03 29.11 -24.68
N ARG A 174 6.96 29.42 -25.59
CA ARG A 174 7.81 30.62 -25.50
C ARG A 174 6.97 31.90 -25.45
N GLY A 175 5.91 31.97 -26.25
CA GLY A 175 4.95 33.10 -26.23
C GLY A 175 4.21 33.24 -24.88
N ARG A 176 4.11 32.16 -24.09
CA ARG A 176 3.58 32.14 -22.72
C ARG A 176 4.67 32.35 -21.64
N GLY A 177 5.91 32.65 -22.03
CA GLY A 177 7.01 32.96 -21.12
C GLY A 177 7.76 31.76 -20.54
N PHE A 178 7.69 30.59 -21.19
CA PHE A 178 8.52 29.44 -20.82
C PHE A 178 9.86 29.47 -21.57
N THR A 179 10.93 29.12 -20.88
CA THR A 179 12.27 29.03 -21.44
C THR A 179 12.53 27.68 -22.11
N ASP A 180 13.44 27.61 -23.06
CA ASP A 180 13.87 26.37 -23.70
C ASP A 180 14.36 25.33 -22.68
N ALA A 181 15.11 25.77 -21.67
CA ALA A 181 15.61 24.90 -20.61
C ALA A 181 14.47 24.25 -19.82
N GLU A 182 13.41 25.00 -19.50
CA GLU A 182 12.20 24.44 -18.84
C GLU A 182 11.49 23.43 -19.74
N LEU A 183 11.32 23.74 -21.04
CA LEU A 183 10.64 22.85 -21.99
C LEU A 183 11.41 21.56 -22.26
N ILE A 184 12.75 21.62 -22.29
CA ILE A 184 13.62 20.44 -22.42
C ILE A 184 13.55 19.60 -21.12
N THR A 185 13.64 20.24 -19.95
CA THR A 185 13.53 19.59 -18.64
C THR A 185 12.16 18.91 -18.46
N ALA A 186 11.09 19.55 -18.94
CA ALA A 186 9.74 19.00 -18.97
C ALA A 186 9.59 17.82 -19.95
N GLY A 187 10.53 17.60 -20.87
CA GLY A 187 10.43 16.59 -21.91
C GLY A 187 9.40 16.92 -23.00
N LEU A 188 8.96 18.18 -23.09
CA LEU A 188 8.09 18.70 -24.14
C LEU A 188 8.85 19.04 -25.41
N SER A 189 10.08 19.51 -25.24
CA SER A 189 11.01 19.82 -26.31
C SER A 189 12.31 19.00 -26.17
N ARG A 190 13.11 18.98 -27.20
CA ARG A 190 14.46 18.38 -27.24
C ARG A 190 15.44 19.35 -27.84
N GLU A 191 16.71 19.21 -27.51
CA GLU A 191 17.76 19.99 -28.15
C GLU A 191 17.79 19.75 -29.66
N GLY A 192 17.93 20.79 -30.40
CA GLY A 192 18.12 20.79 -31.85
C GLY A 192 19.31 21.65 -32.24
N THR A 193 19.75 21.55 -33.48
CA THR A 193 20.92 22.29 -34.03
C THR A 193 20.75 23.81 -34.01
N ARG A 194 19.51 24.32 -33.91
CA ARG A 194 19.17 25.77 -33.93
C ARG A 194 18.34 26.19 -32.70
N GLY A 195 18.37 25.43 -31.62
CA GLY A 195 17.56 25.64 -30.41
C GLY A 195 16.61 24.51 -30.11
N ALA A 196 15.73 24.70 -29.11
CA ALA A 196 14.74 23.68 -28.72
C ALA A 196 13.71 23.47 -29.83
N ARG A 197 13.34 22.20 -30.05
CA ARG A 197 12.32 21.77 -31.00
C ARG A 197 11.35 20.78 -30.36
N ASP A 198 10.14 20.70 -30.90
CA ASP A 198 9.08 19.86 -30.40
C ASP A 198 9.51 18.37 -30.35
N ARG A 199 9.27 17.75 -29.21
CA ARG A 199 9.54 16.32 -29.04
C ARG A 199 8.54 15.46 -29.79
N PHE A 200 7.27 15.83 -29.76
CA PHE A 200 6.18 15.10 -30.39
C PHE A 200 5.73 15.83 -31.66
N ARG A 201 5.60 15.12 -32.75
CA ARG A 201 5.25 15.69 -34.05
C ARG A 201 4.39 14.74 -34.87
N GLY A 202 3.26 15.23 -35.40
CA GLY A 202 2.36 14.46 -36.25
C GLY A 202 1.71 13.28 -35.51
N ARG A 203 1.50 13.38 -34.21
CA ARG A 203 1.06 12.27 -33.36
C ARG A 203 -0.24 12.59 -32.63
N LEU A 204 -1.01 11.55 -32.35
CA LEU A 204 -2.12 11.60 -31.42
C LEU A 204 -1.57 11.61 -30.01
N MET A 205 -2.08 12.51 -29.15
CA MET A 205 -1.53 12.81 -27.84
C MET A 205 -2.51 12.46 -26.72
N TRP A 206 -2.03 11.78 -25.68
CA TRP A 206 -2.76 11.53 -24.43
C TRP A 206 -2.03 12.21 -23.28
N PRO A 207 -2.67 13.15 -22.53
CA PRO A 207 -2.09 13.69 -21.32
C PRO A 207 -2.04 12.62 -20.25
N ILE A 208 -0.87 12.40 -19.66
CA ILE A 208 -0.69 11.54 -18.49
C ILE A 208 -0.76 12.43 -17.27
N ARG A 209 -1.68 12.10 -16.34
CA ARG A 209 -1.95 12.89 -15.14
C ARG A 209 -1.51 12.15 -13.89
N ASP A 210 -1.12 12.91 -12.88
CA ASP A 210 -0.96 12.37 -11.54
C ASP A 210 -2.33 12.16 -10.86
N LEU A 211 -2.34 11.60 -9.65
CA LEU A 211 -3.59 11.34 -8.92
C LEU A 211 -4.37 12.62 -8.58
N SER A 212 -3.73 13.77 -8.56
CA SER A 212 -4.38 15.05 -8.34
C SER A 212 -5.01 15.65 -9.60
N GLY A 213 -4.69 15.10 -10.77
CA GLY A 213 -5.21 15.52 -12.06
C GLY A 213 -4.29 16.49 -12.82
N ASP A 214 -3.11 16.83 -12.27
CA ASP A 214 -2.13 17.64 -12.98
C ASP A 214 -1.48 16.85 -14.12
N VAL A 215 -1.34 17.48 -15.29
CA VAL A 215 -0.65 16.87 -16.43
C VAL A 215 0.85 16.89 -16.16
N ILE A 216 1.46 15.72 -16.13
CA ILE A 216 2.89 15.52 -15.81
C ILE A 216 3.70 14.91 -16.95
N ALA A 217 3.02 14.39 -17.98
CA ALA A 217 3.64 13.75 -19.13
C ALA A 217 2.64 13.60 -20.27
N PHE A 218 3.11 13.10 -21.40
CA PHE A 218 2.29 12.71 -22.54
C PHE A 218 2.68 11.35 -23.09
N GLY A 219 1.66 10.58 -23.50
CA GLY A 219 1.79 9.48 -24.41
C GLY A 219 1.44 9.91 -25.83
N ALA A 220 2.17 9.44 -26.81
CA ALA A 220 1.99 9.83 -28.21
C ALA A 220 2.01 8.62 -29.13
N ARG A 221 1.00 8.48 -29.98
CA ARG A 221 0.91 7.43 -31.00
C ARG A 221 1.19 8.00 -32.40
N LYS A 222 2.05 7.35 -33.17
CA LYS A 222 2.28 7.76 -34.55
C LYS A 222 1.05 7.51 -35.41
N LEU A 223 0.75 8.43 -36.30
CA LEU A 223 -0.33 8.38 -37.26
C LEU A 223 0.17 8.23 -38.71
N ASP A 224 1.36 8.75 -38.95
CA ASP A 224 1.99 8.73 -40.26
C ASP A 224 2.81 7.43 -40.42
N PRO A 225 2.58 6.64 -41.49
CA PRO A 225 3.43 5.47 -41.79
C PRO A 225 4.89 5.84 -41.99
N ASP A 226 5.17 7.04 -42.55
CA ASP A 226 6.52 7.53 -42.86
C ASP A 226 7.27 8.08 -41.63
N ASP A 227 6.67 8.11 -40.43
CA ASP A 227 7.37 8.42 -39.17
C ASP A 227 8.24 7.22 -38.76
N ASP A 228 9.56 7.32 -38.87
CA ASP A 228 10.54 6.28 -38.49
C ASP A 228 10.57 5.99 -36.97
N GLY A 229 9.87 6.79 -36.16
CA GLY A 229 9.82 6.63 -34.71
C GLY A 229 8.95 5.46 -34.26
N PRO A 230 9.02 5.10 -32.96
CA PRO A 230 8.23 4.00 -32.40
C PRO A 230 6.72 4.26 -32.51
N LYS A 231 5.92 3.18 -32.61
CA LYS A 231 4.44 3.25 -32.65
C LYS A 231 3.89 4.09 -31.50
N TYR A 232 4.40 3.91 -30.29
CA TYR A 232 4.14 4.75 -29.12
C TYR A 232 5.43 5.40 -28.62
N LEU A 233 5.36 6.69 -28.38
CA LEU A 233 6.44 7.52 -27.83
C LEU A 233 5.92 8.25 -26.59
N ASN A 234 6.48 7.97 -25.44
CA ASN A 234 6.09 8.63 -24.19
C ASN A 234 7.12 9.69 -23.80
N THR A 235 6.71 10.63 -22.94
CA THR A 235 7.65 11.52 -22.25
C THR A 235 8.73 10.68 -21.57
N PRO A 236 10.01 11.10 -21.60
CA PRO A 236 11.09 10.43 -20.86
C PRO A 236 10.87 10.58 -19.36
N GLU A 237 11.67 9.87 -18.55
CA GLU A 237 11.75 10.12 -17.11
C GLU A 237 12.13 11.59 -16.86
N THR A 238 11.37 12.26 -16.00
CA THR A 238 11.61 13.65 -15.59
C THR A 238 11.46 13.77 -14.07
N SER A 239 11.70 14.97 -13.52
CA SER A 239 11.40 15.24 -12.11
C SER A 239 9.91 15.15 -11.77
N LEU A 240 9.02 15.28 -12.78
CA LEU A 240 7.56 15.16 -12.62
C LEU A 240 7.04 13.74 -12.87
N PHE A 241 7.65 13.01 -13.78
CA PHE A 241 7.12 11.78 -14.34
C PHE A 241 8.09 10.60 -14.18
N ARG A 242 7.65 9.59 -13.46
CA ARG A 242 8.32 8.29 -13.35
C ARG A 242 7.36 7.20 -13.82
N LYS A 243 7.71 6.50 -14.89
CA LYS A 243 6.87 5.46 -15.51
C LYS A 243 6.48 4.36 -14.55
N SER A 244 7.36 4.03 -13.60
CA SER A 244 7.12 2.96 -12.62
C SER A 244 6.09 3.32 -11.54
N THR A 245 5.76 4.60 -11.37
CA THR A 245 4.87 5.07 -10.30
C THR A 245 3.55 5.66 -10.80
N VAL A 246 3.39 5.80 -12.12
CA VAL A 246 2.22 6.46 -12.71
C VAL A 246 1.40 5.47 -13.53
N LEU A 247 0.11 5.43 -13.25
CA LEU A 247 -0.88 4.68 -14.03
C LEU A 247 -1.77 5.66 -14.78
N TYR A 248 -1.82 5.53 -16.11
CA TYR A 248 -2.70 6.33 -16.97
C TYR A 248 -4.16 6.04 -16.63
N GLY A 249 -4.96 7.07 -16.52
CA GLY A 249 -6.38 7.00 -16.18
C GLY A 249 -6.66 6.86 -14.67
N ALA A 250 -5.62 6.76 -13.81
CA ALA A 250 -5.81 6.63 -12.37
C ALA A 250 -6.47 7.87 -11.74
N ASP A 251 -6.23 9.06 -12.28
CA ASP A 251 -6.90 10.30 -11.91
C ASP A 251 -8.42 10.22 -12.09
N LEU A 252 -8.89 9.59 -13.17
CA LEU A 252 -10.29 9.37 -13.48
C LEU A 252 -10.88 8.18 -12.70
N ALA A 253 -10.09 7.12 -12.53
CA ALA A 253 -10.53 5.84 -11.97
C ALA A 253 -10.51 5.81 -10.43
N LYS A 254 -9.71 6.64 -9.74
CA LYS A 254 -9.42 6.53 -8.30
C LYS A 254 -10.65 6.41 -7.40
N ARG A 255 -11.73 7.18 -7.67
CA ARG A 255 -12.97 7.12 -6.88
C ARG A 255 -13.72 5.80 -7.07
N GLU A 256 -13.83 5.36 -8.31
CA GLU A 256 -14.50 4.09 -8.65
C GLU A 256 -13.70 2.89 -8.17
N ILE A 257 -12.36 2.94 -8.25
CA ILE A 257 -11.47 1.91 -7.68
C ILE A 257 -11.69 1.81 -6.17
N ALA A 258 -11.74 2.95 -5.47
CA ALA A 258 -11.97 2.98 -4.04
C ALA A 258 -13.35 2.44 -3.64
N GLN A 259 -14.41 2.83 -4.37
CA GLN A 259 -15.78 2.41 -4.10
C GLN A 259 -16.02 0.93 -4.41
N ARG A 260 -15.60 0.49 -5.58
CA ARG A 260 -15.79 -0.90 -6.04
C ARG A 260 -14.73 -1.84 -5.49
N ARG A 261 -13.64 -1.29 -4.94
CA ARG A 261 -12.46 -2.05 -4.49
C ARG A 261 -11.91 -2.96 -5.57
N GLN A 262 -11.96 -2.51 -6.80
CA GLN A 262 -11.58 -3.23 -7.99
C GLN A 262 -10.76 -2.30 -8.88
N ALA A 263 -9.62 -2.79 -9.38
CA ALA A 263 -8.83 -2.14 -10.42
C ALA A 263 -8.69 -3.09 -11.62
N VAL A 264 -8.87 -2.56 -12.83
CA VAL A 264 -8.68 -3.29 -14.07
C VAL A 264 -7.43 -2.75 -14.76
N ILE A 265 -6.43 -3.60 -14.98
CA ILE A 265 -5.16 -3.23 -15.61
C ILE A 265 -5.23 -3.62 -17.08
N VAL A 266 -5.17 -2.63 -17.96
CA VAL A 266 -5.16 -2.80 -19.40
C VAL A 266 -3.82 -2.36 -20.00
N GLU A 267 -3.55 -2.64 -21.27
CA GLU A 267 -2.24 -2.42 -21.88
C GLU A 267 -2.02 -0.97 -22.34
N GLY A 268 -3.05 -0.31 -22.90
CA GLY A 268 -2.90 0.96 -23.59
C GLY A 268 -3.91 2.05 -23.27
N TYR A 269 -3.64 3.23 -23.82
CA TYR A 269 -4.48 4.43 -23.66
C TYR A 269 -5.89 4.23 -24.23
N THR A 270 -5.99 3.61 -25.41
CA THR A 270 -7.27 3.31 -26.08
C THR A 270 -8.10 2.30 -25.31
N ASP A 271 -7.45 1.35 -24.61
CA ASP A 271 -8.14 0.34 -23.82
C ASP A 271 -8.75 0.95 -22.56
N VAL A 272 -8.02 1.87 -21.90
CA VAL A 272 -8.58 2.64 -20.79
C VAL A 272 -9.80 3.43 -21.25
N MET A 273 -9.70 4.14 -22.38
CA MET A 273 -10.83 4.90 -22.93
C MET A 273 -12.03 3.97 -23.23
N ALA A 274 -11.80 2.85 -23.90
CA ALA A 274 -12.83 1.88 -24.24
C ALA A 274 -13.50 1.29 -22.99
N CYS A 275 -12.73 0.87 -22.00
CA CYS A 275 -13.24 0.35 -20.73
C CYS A 275 -14.10 1.38 -20.00
N HIS A 276 -13.63 2.62 -19.86
CA HIS A 276 -14.39 3.68 -19.19
C HIS A 276 -15.71 3.99 -19.91
N LEU A 277 -15.71 4.04 -21.25
CA LEU A 277 -16.92 4.26 -22.05
C LEU A 277 -17.88 3.07 -21.96
N ALA A 278 -17.35 1.86 -21.88
CA ALA A 278 -18.14 0.63 -21.71
C ALA A 278 -18.72 0.44 -20.30
N GLY A 279 -18.44 1.34 -19.34
CA GLY A 279 -18.94 1.25 -17.96
C GLY A 279 -18.03 0.48 -17.01
N VAL A 280 -16.74 0.34 -17.36
CA VAL A 280 -15.66 -0.17 -16.51
C VAL A 280 -14.73 0.99 -16.11
N PRO A 281 -15.17 1.91 -15.23
CA PRO A 281 -14.45 3.13 -14.91
C PRO A 281 -13.26 2.91 -13.96
N THR A 282 -12.95 1.66 -13.63
CA THR A 282 -11.82 1.25 -12.79
C THR A 282 -10.59 0.86 -13.59
N ALA A 283 -10.63 1.03 -14.93
CA ALA A 283 -9.54 0.66 -15.82
C ALA A 283 -8.41 1.70 -15.80
N VAL A 284 -7.17 1.19 -15.71
CA VAL A 284 -5.93 1.96 -15.74
C VAL A 284 -4.87 1.22 -16.57
N ALA A 285 -3.88 1.94 -17.09
CA ALA A 285 -2.80 1.34 -17.87
C ALA A 285 -1.42 1.84 -17.42
N THR A 286 -0.39 1.05 -17.69
CA THR A 286 1.00 1.51 -17.56
C THR A 286 1.40 2.40 -18.74
N SER A 287 2.39 3.26 -18.55
CA SER A 287 2.82 4.23 -19.56
C SER A 287 4.11 3.79 -20.26
N GLY A 288 4.04 2.69 -21.04
CA GLY A 288 5.19 2.20 -21.82
C GLY A 288 6.27 1.54 -20.96
N THR A 289 5.88 0.89 -19.88
CA THR A 289 6.71 0.02 -19.03
C THR A 289 5.89 -1.17 -18.59
N SER A 290 6.54 -2.25 -18.19
CA SER A 290 5.85 -3.38 -17.57
C SER A 290 5.25 -2.97 -16.23
N PHE A 291 4.11 -3.56 -15.89
CA PHE A 291 3.50 -3.42 -14.57
C PHE A 291 4.48 -3.92 -13.49
N GLY A 292 4.72 -3.15 -12.44
CA GLY A 292 5.75 -3.43 -11.43
C GLY A 292 5.33 -3.05 -10.01
N GLU A 293 6.28 -3.21 -9.07
CA GLU A 293 6.05 -3.05 -7.63
C GLU A 293 5.53 -1.68 -7.21
N ASP A 294 6.04 -0.63 -7.83
CA ASP A 294 5.59 0.73 -7.49
C ASP A 294 4.15 0.99 -7.95
N HIS A 295 3.73 0.39 -9.08
CA HIS A 295 2.32 0.40 -9.50
C HIS A 295 1.43 -0.35 -8.49
N ILE A 296 1.91 -1.47 -7.94
CA ILE A 296 1.20 -2.21 -6.87
C ILE A 296 0.99 -1.32 -5.64
N LYS A 297 2.01 -0.57 -5.22
CA LYS A 297 1.91 0.35 -4.07
C LYS A 297 0.83 1.43 -4.29
N VAL A 298 0.73 1.96 -5.52
CA VAL A 298 -0.32 2.94 -5.87
C VAL A 298 -1.70 2.29 -5.76
N LEU A 299 -1.90 1.13 -6.40
CA LEU A 299 -3.20 0.44 -6.37
C LEU A 299 -3.61 0.00 -4.97
N ARG A 300 -2.69 -0.50 -4.16
CA ARG A 300 -2.95 -0.90 -2.77
C ARG A 300 -3.53 0.25 -1.95
N ARG A 301 -3.01 1.47 -2.12
CA ARG A 301 -3.53 2.67 -1.45
C ARG A 301 -4.94 3.01 -1.91
N LEU A 302 -5.22 2.90 -3.22
CA LEU A 302 -6.53 3.20 -3.79
C LEU A 302 -7.59 2.15 -3.43
N ILE A 303 -7.24 0.87 -3.46
CA ILE A 303 -8.15 -0.25 -3.13
C ILE A 303 -8.29 -0.41 -1.61
N MET A 304 -7.34 0.12 -0.82
CA MET A 304 -7.15 -0.19 0.60
C MET A 304 -6.92 -1.70 0.82
N ASP A 305 -5.88 -2.20 0.15
CA ASP A 305 -5.48 -3.60 0.17
C ASP A 305 -4.88 -3.97 1.53
N THR A 306 -5.72 -4.48 2.44
CA THR A 306 -5.36 -4.85 3.81
C THR A 306 -5.88 -6.23 4.15
N ASP A 307 -5.25 -6.90 5.11
CA ASP A 307 -5.69 -8.20 5.60
C ASP A 307 -7.17 -8.17 6.00
N GLY A 308 -7.97 -9.08 5.41
CA GLY A 308 -9.41 -9.18 5.61
C GLY A 308 -10.29 -8.24 4.79
N ALA A 309 -9.71 -7.43 3.92
CA ALA A 309 -10.43 -6.57 2.99
C ALA A 309 -10.59 -7.25 1.62
N ALA A 310 -11.81 -7.55 1.19
CA ALA A 310 -12.06 -8.09 -0.15
C ALA A 310 -11.89 -6.98 -1.20
N GLY A 311 -10.82 -7.01 -1.99
CA GLY A 311 -10.57 -6.17 -3.15
C GLY A 311 -10.08 -7.02 -4.32
N GLU A 312 -10.13 -6.51 -5.54
CA GLU A 312 -9.78 -7.25 -6.75
C GLU A 312 -8.86 -6.43 -7.65
N VAL A 313 -7.82 -7.08 -8.18
CA VAL A 313 -7.02 -6.56 -9.29
C VAL A 313 -7.17 -7.51 -10.46
N ILE A 314 -7.66 -7.01 -11.58
CA ILE A 314 -7.96 -7.79 -12.77
C ILE A 314 -7.00 -7.35 -13.87
N PHE A 315 -6.16 -8.26 -14.33
CA PHE A 315 -5.30 -8.02 -15.48
C PHE A 315 -6.02 -8.45 -16.77
N THR A 316 -6.01 -7.59 -17.76
CA THR A 316 -6.43 -7.96 -19.12
C THR A 316 -5.19 -8.17 -19.96
N PHE A 317 -5.08 -9.33 -20.58
CA PHE A 317 -3.99 -9.64 -21.48
C PHE A 317 -4.54 -10.05 -22.84
N ASP A 318 -3.81 -9.69 -23.89
CA ASP A 318 -4.07 -10.22 -25.21
C ASP A 318 -3.91 -11.74 -25.19
N GLY A 319 -4.73 -12.46 -25.94
CA GLY A 319 -4.74 -13.93 -25.96
C GLY A 319 -3.49 -14.57 -26.60
N ASP A 320 -2.45 -13.79 -26.86
CA ASP A 320 -1.21 -14.23 -27.49
C ASP A 320 -0.15 -14.75 -26.48
N ALA A 321 0.95 -15.27 -27.01
CA ALA A 321 2.07 -15.76 -26.19
C ALA A 321 2.76 -14.65 -25.38
N ALA A 322 2.65 -13.38 -25.78
CA ALA A 322 3.21 -12.26 -25.02
C ALA A 322 2.33 -11.94 -23.80
N GLY A 323 1.00 -11.96 -23.97
CA GLY A 323 0.04 -11.82 -22.88
C GLY A 323 0.17 -12.94 -21.84
N GLN A 324 0.35 -14.20 -22.27
CA GLN A 324 0.61 -15.32 -21.35
C GLN A 324 1.89 -15.09 -20.53
N ARG A 325 2.98 -14.65 -21.16
CA ARG A 325 4.23 -14.31 -20.43
C ARG A 325 4.06 -13.13 -19.49
N ALA A 326 3.21 -12.15 -19.86
CA ALA A 326 2.87 -11.03 -18.99
C ALA A 326 2.07 -11.49 -17.76
N ALA A 327 1.12 -12.41 -17.93
CA ALA A 327 0.36 -13.02 -16.83
C ALA A 327 1.29 -13.78 -15.85
N ILE A 328 2.25 -14.57 -16.36
CA ILE A 328 3.24 -15.28 -15.53
C ILE A 328 4.13 -14.29 -14.77
N ARG A 329 4.53 -13.15 -15.38
CA ARG A 329 5.27 -12.10 -14.68
C ARG A 329 4.42 -11.44 -13.58
N ALA A 330 3.15 -11.14 -13.86
CA ALA A 330 2.21 -10.62 -12.87
C ALA A 330 2.04 -11.58 -11.70
N PHE A 331 2.00 -12.89 -11.97
CA PHE A 331 2.01 -13.94 -10.96
C PHE A 331 3.22 -13.86 -10.02
N GLY A 332 4.43 -13.59 -10.53
CA GLY A 332 5.63 -13.39 -9.69
C GLY A 332 5.53 -12.21 -8.71
N MET A 333 4.59 -11.28 -8.94
CA MET A 333 4.33 -10.12 -8.08
C MET A 333 3.10 -10.30 -7.17
N GLU A 334 2.33 -11.38 -7.32
CA GLU A 334 1.08 -11.62 -6.57
C GLU A 334 1.31 -11.64 -5.06
N GLU A 335 2.46 -12.13 -4.60
CA GLU A 335 2.82 -12.11 -3.18
C GLU A 335 2.86 -10.70 -2.55
N LYS A 336 2.93 -9.65 -3.37
CA LYS A 336 2.95 -8.25 -2.93
C LYS A 336 1.56 -7.65 -2.80
N PHE A 337 0.56 -8.28 -3.43
CA PHE A 337 -0.84 -7.96 -3.17
C PHE A 337 -1.34 -8.72 -1.94
N VAL A 338 -2.27 -8.13 -1.23
CA VAL A 338 -3.08 -8.78 -0.18
C VAL A 338 -4.46 -9.13 -0.75
N THR A 339 -4.92 -8.35 -1.73
CA THR A 339 -6.15 -8.58 -2.50
C THR A 339 -6.04 -9.75 -3.47
N GLN A 340 -7.20 -10.28 -3.87
CA GLN A 340 -7.28 -11.31 -4.90
C GLN A 340 -6.90 -10.77 -6.28
N THR A 341 -6.09 -11.52 -7.00
CA THR A 341 -5.68 -11.19 -8.36
C THR A 341 -6.35 -12.11 -9.37
N PHE A 342 -6.84 -11.50 -10.43
CA PHE A 342 -7.55 -12.17 -11.51
C PHE A 342 -6.93 -11.82 -12.85
N VAL A 343 -7.20 -12.64 -13.83
CA VAL A 343 -6.87 -12.40 -15.23
C VAL A 343 -8.10 -12.63 -16.09
N THR A 344 -8.21 -11.83 -17.12
CA THR A 344 -9.13 -12.09 -18.23
C THR A 344 -8.34 -12.12 -19.52
N VAL A 345 -8.64 -13.07 -20.34
CA VAL A 345 -8.01 -13.28 -21.65
C VAL A 345 -9.09 -13.35 -22.70
N GLN A 346 -8.94 -12.55 -23.73
CA GLN A 346 -9.84 -12.59 -24.87
C GLN A 346 -9.41 -13.73 -25.79
N PRO A 347 -10.31 -14.69 -26.10
CA PRO A 347 -9.96 -15.86 -26.89
C PRO A 347 -9.42 -15.54 -28.30
N ASP A 348 -9.91 -14.45 -28.91
CA ASP A 348 -9.56 -14.04 -30.26
C ASP A 348 -8.36 -13.11 -30.32
N GLY A 349 -7.66 -12.87 -29.19
CA GLY A 349 -6.51 -11.98 -29.12
C GLY A 349 -6.84 -10.49 -29.33
N LEU A 350 -8.12 -10.10 -29.17
CA LEU A 350 -8.56 -8.72 -29.28
C LEU A 350 -8.24 -7.95 -27.99
N ASP A 351 -7.82 -6.70 -28.13
CA ASP A 351 -7.74 -5.80 -26.97
C ASP A 351 -9.13 -5.28 -26.55
N PRO A 352 -9.33 -4.71 -25.36
CA PRO A 352 -10.62 -4.19 -24.91
C PRO A 352 -11.22 -3.13 -25.84
N CYS A 353 -10.41 -2.36 -26.56
CA CYS A 353 -10.87 -1.40 -27.55
C CYS A 353 -11.44 -2.10 -28.78
N ASP A 354 -10.76 -3.15 -29.28
CA ASP A 354 -11.23 -3.94 -30.42
C ASP A 354 -12.48 -4.75 -30.05
N VAL A 355 -12.57 -5.29 -28.84
CA VAL A 355 -13.79 -5.95 -28.30
C VAL A 355 -14.96 -4.98 -28.29
N ARG A 356 -14.76 -3.76 -27.80
CA ARG A 356 -15.81 -2.73 -27.79
C ARG A 356 -16.28 -2.39 -29.20
N LEU A 357 -15.33 -2.23 -30.12
CA LEU A 357 -15.63 -1.89 -31.50
C LEU A 357 -16.41 -3.00 -32.24
N ALA A 358 -16.02 -4.26 -32.04
CA ALA A 358 -16.64 -5.42 -32.73
C ALA A 358 -17.96 -5.86 -32.08
N HIS A 359 -18.07 -5.80 -30.75
CA HIS A 359 -19.14 -6.46 -29.99
C HIS A 359 -19.88 -5.53 -29.02
N GLY A 360 -19.48 -4.25 -28.94
CA GLY A 360 -20.13 -3.22 -28.13
C GLY A 360 -19.75 -3.23 -26.65
N ASP A 361 -20.30 -2.27 -25.90
CA ASP A 361 -19.96 -2.00 -24.49
C ASP A 361 -20.28 -3.18 -23.56
N ALA A 362 -21.33 -3.94 -23.85
CA ALA A 362 -21.72 -5.11 -23.05
C ALA A 362 -20.62 -6.19 -23.06
N ALA A 363 -20.00 -6.43 -24.23
CA ALA A 363 -18.95 -7.43 -24.38
C ALA A 363 -17.70 -7.11 -23.55
N VAL A 364 -17.35 -5.82 -23.39
CA VAL A 364 -16.24 -5.40 -22.53
C VAL A 364 -16.57 -5.67 -21.06
N ARG A 365 -17.80 -5.39 -20.61
CA ARG A 365 -18.22 -5.72 -19.24
C ARG A 365 -18.22 -7.23 -18.99
N ASP A 366 -18.71 -8.01 -19.97
CA ASP A 366 -18.71 -9.47 -19.89
C ASP A 366 -17.29 -10.05 -19.87
N LEU A 367 -16.35 -9.46 -20.63
CA LEU A 367 -14.93 -9.81 -20.59
C LEU A 367 -14.39 -9.69 -19.16
N ILE A 368 -14.63 -8.57 -18.49
CA ILE A 368 -14.17 -8.36 -17.11
C ILE A 368 -14.92 -9.27 -16.12
N ALA A 369 -16.21 -9.56 -16.35
CA ALA A 369 -16.99 -10.45 -15.51
C ALA A 369 -16.52 -11.92 -15.57
N ARG A 370 -16.00 -12.37 -16.71
CA ARG A 370 -15.47 -13.74 -16.93
C ARG A 370 -14.05 -13.96 -16.40
N ARG A 371 -13.53 -13.01 -15.64
CA ARG A 371 -12.20 -13.12 -15.03
C ARG A 371 -12.02 -14.43 -14.25
N VAL A 372 -10.82 -15.00 -14.34
CA VAL A 372 -10.42 -16.20 -13.61
C VAL A 372 -9.30 -15.86 -12.62
N PRO A 373 -9.19 -16.60 -11.49
CA PRO A 373 -8.08 -16.39 -10.57
C PRO A 373 -6.73 -16.57 -11.27
N LEU A 374 -5.78 -15.69 -10.98
CA LEU A 374 -4.47 -15.70 -11.64
C LEU A 374 -3.70 -17.01 -11.39
N PHE A 375 -3.83 -17.62 -10.20
CA PHE A 375 -3.28 -18.94 -9.89
C PHE A 375 -3.84 -20.03 -10.83
N GLU A 376 -5.14 -20.05 -11.02
CA GLU A 376 -5.81 -21.02 -11.89
C GLU A 376 -5.33 -20.87 -13.34
N PHE A 377 -5.25 -19.64 -13.81
CA PHE A 377 -4.76 -19.34 -15.15
C PHE A 377 -3.30 -19.79 -15.34
N ALA A 378 -2.42 -19.47 -14.38
CA ALA A 378 -1.00 -19.85 -14.43
C ALA A 378 -0.82 -21.37 -14.43
N ILE A 379 -1.57 -22.10 -13.59
CA ILE A 379 -1.52 -23.55 -13.54
C ILE A 379 -2.00 -24.14 -14.87
N LYS A 380 -3.18 -23.73 -15.35
CA LYS A 380 -3.72 -24.23 -16.65
C LYS A 380 -2.80 -23.91 -17.82
N GLY A 381 -2.11 -22.77 -17.78
CA GLY A 381 -1.09 -22.41 -18.77
C GLY A 381 0.07 -23.41 -18.80
N VAL A 382 0.54 -23.83 -17.63
CA VAL A 382 1.58 -24.90 -17.54
C VAL A 382 1.04 -26.22 -18.09
N LEU A 383 -0.15 -26.64 -17.65
CA LEU A 383 -0.75 -27.91 -18.08
C LEU A 383 -0.92 -28.00 -19.61
N ALA A 384 -1.23 -26.88 -20.26
CA ALA A 384 -1.42 -26.83 -21.72
C ALA A 384 -0.14 -27.14 -22.54
N HIS A 385 1.05 -27.12 -21.93
CA HIS A 385 2.32 -27.45 -22.59
C HIS A 385 2.69 -28.94 -22.51
N HIS A 386 1.91 -29.75 -21.77
CA HIS A 386 2.17 -31.16 -21.56
C HIS A 386 1.09 -32.06 -22.14
N ASP A 387 1.46 -33.25 -22.61
CA ASP A 387 0.48 -34.26 -23.02
C ASP A 387 -0.08 -35.00 -21.81
N LEU A 388 -1.22 -34.55 -21.32
CA LEU A 388 -1.89 -35.12 -20.15
C LEU A 388 -2.53 -36.51 -20.39
N ASN A 389 -2.46 -37.04 -21.62
CA ASN A 389 -2.90 -38.41 -21.90
C ASN A 389 -1.83 -39.45 -21.56
N THR A 390 -0.59 -39.00 -21.25
CA THR A 390 0.53 -39.87 -20.87
C THR A 390 0.88 -39.67 -19.39
N THR A 391 1.29 -40.73 -18.71
CA THR A 391 1.74 -40.68 -17.32
C THR A 391 2.95 -39.77 -17.14
N GLU A 392 3.90 -39.83 -18.09
CA GLU A 392 5.09 -39.01 -18.11
C GLU A 392 4.73 -37.50 -18.24
N GLY A 393 3.78 -37.20 -19.14
CA GLY A 393 3.28 -35.82 -19.31
C GLY A 393 2.54 -35.30 -18.09
N GLN A 394 1.71 -36.15 -17.44
CA GLN A 394 1.02 -35.80 -16.19
C GLN A 394 2.01 -35.49 -15.06
N LEU A 395 3.06 -36.33 -14.91
CA LEU A 395 4.08 -36.11 -13.89
C LEU A 395 4.94 -34.88 -14.16
N ALA A 396 5.33 -34.65 -15.43
CA ALA A 396 6.09 -33.46 -15.83
C ALA A 396 5.25 -32.18 -15.58
N ALA A 397 3.97 -32.20 -15.91
CA ALA A 397 3.04 -31.11 -15.63
C ALA A 397 2.87 -30.86 -14.12
N LEU A 398 2.81 -31.90 -13.31
CA LEU A 398 2.77 -31.80 -11.85
C LEU A 398 4.04 -31.12 -11.31
N ASP A 399 5.23 -31.54 -11.79
CA ASP A 399 6.50 -31.01 -11.34
C ASP A 399 6.67 -29.52 -11.67
N GLU A 400 6.15 -29.08 -12.81
CA GLU A 400 6.19 -27.69 -13.23
C GLU A 400 5.10 -26.84 -12.53
N ALA A 401 3.92 -27.41 -12.23
CA ALA A 401 2.83 -26.71 -11.56
C ALA A 401 2.99 -26.63 -10.02
N ALA A 402 3.63 -27.63 -9.39
CA ALA A 402 3.77 -27.70 -7.93
C ALA A 402 4.47 -26.48 -7.31
N PRO A 403 5.55 -25.89 -7.90
CA PRO A 403 6.15 -24.65 -7.42
C PRO A 403 5.19 -23.44 -7.43
N ILE A 404 4.23 -23.41 -8.36
CA ILE A 404 3.21 -22.37 -8.43
C ILE A 404 2.30 -22.46 -7.21
N LEU A 405 1.81 -23.67 -6.90
CA LEU A 405 0.96 -23.91 -5.74
C LEU A 405 1.69 -23.64 -4.42
N ALA A 406 2.98 -23.96 -4.37
CA ALA A 406 3.81 -23.75 -3.18
C ALA A 406 3.90 -22.27 -2.76
N LYS A 407 3.75 -21.33 -3.71
CA LYS A 407 3.72 -19.89 -3.43
C LYS A 407 2.43 -19.40 -2.78
N ILE A 408 1.34 -20.17 -2.81
CA ILE A 408 0.09 -19.81 -2.16
C ILE A 408 0.30 -19.83 -0.64
N LYS A 409 0.22 -18.65 0.02
CA LYS A 409 0.49 -18.51 1.46
C LYS A 409 -0.62 -19.14 2.33
N ASP A 410 -1.87 -18.98 1.91
CA ASP A 410 -3.00 -19.58 2.60
C ASP A 410 -3.01 -21.10 2.41
N LYS A 411 -2.85 -21.83 3.52
CA LYS A 411 -2.79 -23.31 3.51
C LYS A 411 -4.09 -23.95 3.04
N GLY A 412 -5.23 -23.36 3.36
CA GLY A 412 -6.55 -23.87 2.94
C GLY A 412 -6.77 -23.69 1.45
N LEU A 413 -6.44 -22.51 0.93
CA LEU A 413 -6.50 -22.20 -0.50
C LEU A 413 -5.52 -23.09 -1.28
N ARG A 414 -4.29 -23.25 -0.80
CA ARG A 414 -3.28 -24.13 -1.41
C ARG A 414 -3.76 -25.58 -1.49
N ALA A 415 -4.39 -26.11 -0.42
CA ALA A 415 -4.95 -27.45 -0.42
C ALA A 415 -6.07 -27.60 -1.47
N ARG A 416 -6.96 -26.60 -1.58
CA ARG A 416 -8.04 -26.63 -2.60
C ARG A 416 -7.50 -26.61 -4.02
N TYR A 417 -6.46 -25.80 -4.28
CA TYR A 417 -5.82 -25.82 -5.59
C TYR A 417 -5.06 -27.12 -5.88
N ALA A 418 -4.50 -27.79 -4.88
CA ALA A 418 -3.90 -29.11 -5.06
C ALA A 418 -4.94 -30.17 -5.46
N VAL A 419 -6.13 -30.16 -4.83
CA VAL A 419 -7.26 -31.00 -5.25
C VAL A 419 -7.70 -30.69 -6.68
N ASN A 420 -7.74 -29.41 -7.06
CA ASN A 420 -8.08 -29.04 -8.44
C ASN A 420 -6.99 -29.49 -9.43
N LEU A 421 -5.70 -29.33 -9.06
CA LEU A 421 -4.58 -29.78 -9.88
C LEU A 421 -4.62 -31.30 -10.12
N ASP A 422 -4.90 -32.09 -9.07
CA ASP A 422 -5.08 -33.54 -9.17
C ASP A 422 -6.17 -33.90 -10.21
N ARG A 423 -7.32 -33.22 -10.14
CA ARG A 423 -8.41 -33.43 -11.11
C ARG A 423 -8.04 -33.03 -12.52
N TRP A 424 -7.34 -31.91 -12.70
CA TRP A 424 -6.91 -31.45 -14.03
C TRP A 424 -5.85 -32.37 -14.65
N LEU A 425 -4.99 -32.97 -13.82
CA LEU A 425 -4.00 -33.95 -14.26
C LEU A 425 -4.61 -35.36 -14.49
N GLY A 426 -5.73 -35.68 -13.82
CA GLY A 426 -6.34 -37.01 -13.88
C GLY A 426 -5.61 -38.08 -13.10
N LEU A 427 -4.78 -37.71 -12.09
CA LEU A 427 -3.98 -38.64 -11.30
C LEU A 427 -4.81 -39.42 -10.27
N MET A 428 -5.89 -38.79 -9.74
CA MET A 428 -6.76 -39.35 -8.70
C MET A 428 -6.00 -39.73 -7.41
N ASP A 429 -4.95 -38.98 -7.08
CA ASP A 429 -4.10 -39.16 -5.90
C ASP A 429 -3.75 -37.80 -5.26
N GLU A 430 -4.68 -37.25 -4.48
CA GLU A 430 -4.52 -35.97 -3.81
C GLU A 430 -3.33 -35.94 -2.84
N GLU A 431 -3.02 -37.09 -2.18
CA GLU A 431 -1.90 -37.16 -1.24
C GLU A 431 -0.56 -37.04 -1.96
N PHE A 432 -0.43 -37.68 -3.11
CA PHE A 432 0.76 -37.59 -3.95
C PHE A 432 0.98 -36.16 -4.45
N VAL A 433 -0.05 -35.51 -4.98
CA VAL A 433 0.01 -34.12 -5.43
C VAL A 433 0.36 -33.18 -4.27
N MET A 434 -0.29 -33.35 -3.11
CA MET A 434 0.01 -32.55 -1.92
C MET A 434 1.43 -32.77 -1.39
N ALA A 435 1.93 -34.00 -1.43
CA ALA A 435 3.32 -34.30 -1.03
C ALA A 435 4.29 -33.56 -1.94
N ARG A 436 4.05 -33.56 -3.26
CA ARG A 436 4.88 -32.85 -4.24
C ARG A 436 4.90 -31.34 -4.01
N VAL A 437 3.73 -30.74 -3.76
CA VAL A 437 3.58 -29.32 -3.43
C VAL A 437 4.31 -28.96 -2.13
N ARG A 438 4.20 -29.79 -1.08
CA ARG A 438 4.88 -29.56 0.21
C ARG A 438 6.40 -29.59 0.07
N THR A 439 6.96 -30.44 -0.79
CA THR A 439 8.40 -30.48 -1.06
C THR A 439 8.90 -29.12 -1.55
N HIS A 440 8.14 -28.44 -2.39
CA HIS A 440 8.50 -27.10 -2.90
C HIS A 440 8.15 -25.96 -1.93
N ALA A 441 7.21 -26.16 -1.00
CA ALA A 441 6.83 -25.15 -0.02
C ALA A 441 7.77 -25.07 1.19
N GLY A 442 8.80 -25.93 1.29
CA GLY A 442 9.69 -25.99 2.46
C GLY A 442 9.03 -26.53 3.73
N ASP A 443 7.83 -27.08 3.65
CA ASP A 443 7.04 -27.64 4.76
C ASP A 443 7.49 -29.10 5.08
N THR A 444 8.80 -29.38 5.12
CA THR A 444 9.35 -30.71 5.42
C THR A 444 9.39 -31.05 6.91
N ARG A 445 8.35 -30.72 7.67
CA ARG A 445 8.19 -31.16 9.07
C ARG A 445 6.79 -31.74 9.29
N SER A 446 6.65 -33.01 8.96
CA SER A 446 5.92 -34.09 9.67
C SER A 446 5.57 -35.24 8.73
N GLY A 447 6.50 -36.16 8.54
CA GLY A 447 6.19 -37.52 8.16
C GLY A 447 6.05 -38.39 9.42
N PRO A 448 5.13 -39.39 9.47
CA PRO A 448 4.99 -40.26 10.63
C PRO A 448 6.25 -41.11 10.82
N ALA A 449 6.73 -41.15 12.06
CA ALA A 449 7.84 -41.99 12.48
C ALA A 449 7.53 -43.46 12.20
N ALA A 450 8.19 -44.06 11.24
CA ALA A 450 8.36 -45.52 11.16
C ALA A 450 9.42 -45.90 12.20
N LYS A 451 8.94 -46.53 13.28
CA LYS A 451 9.77 -47.36 14.17
C LYS A 451 10.15 -48.63 13.39
N ASP A 452 11.41 -48.95 13.23
CA ASP A 452 12.02 -50.12 13.80
C ASP A 452 13.38 -50.46 13.12
N ALA A 453 14.26 -50.86 14.00
CA ALA A 453 15.23 -51.94 14.01
C ALA A 453 16.73 -51.61 13.78
N ARG A 454 17.42 -51.51 14.96
CA ARG A 454 18.66 -52.29 15.31
C ARG A 454 19.72 -52.51 14.22
N THR A 455 20.96 -52.19 14.37
CA THR A 455 21.99 -52.56 15.37
C THR A 455 23.39 -52.23 14.82
N ARG A 456 24.28 -51.80 15.75
CA ARG A 456 25.73 -52.04 15.76
C ARG A 456 26.68 -51.37 14.78
N GLY A 457 27.64 -50.66 15.39
CA GLY A 457 29.03 -50.68 14.96
C GLY A 457 29.76 -49.34 15.01
N ARG A 458 30.37 -49.01 16.16
CA ARG A 458 31.56 -48.11 16.23
C ARG A 458 32.78 -48.90 15.79
N PRO A 459 33.89 -48.33 15.23
CA PRO A 459 34.84 -47.60 16.09
C PRO A 459 35.57 -46.39 15.46
N ARG A 460 36.04 -45.58 16.36
CA ARG A 460 37.21 -44.67 16.49
C ARG A 460 38.29 -44.62 15.42
N GLY A 461 38.85 -43.42 15.29
CA GLY A 461 40.24 -43.10 14.91
C GLY A 461 40.28 -41.82 14.06
N SER A 462 40.68 -40.71 14.60
CA SER A 462 41.96 -40.09 14.97
C SER A 462 42.58 -39.28 13.83
N SER A 463 42.92 -38.08 14.20
CA SER A 463 44.06 -37.22 13.86
C SER A 463 43.85 -36.02 12.97
N SER A 464 43.98 -34.86 13.60
CA SER A 464 44.47 -33.58 13.02
C SER A 464 45.98 -33.76 12.63
N PRO A 465 46.72 -32.83 11.99
CA PRO A 465 46.69 -31.39 12.22
C PRO A 465 47.09 -30.48 11.03
N ASP A 466 47.08 -29.16 11.32
CA ASP A 466 47.93 -28.05 10.79
C ASP A 466 47.63 -27.54 9.35
N GLY A 467 47.60 -26.29 9.15
CA GLY A 467 48.31 -25.07 9.52
C GLY A 467 47.83 -23.85 8.75
N ALA A 468 47.85 -22.83 9.47
CA ALA A 468 48.53 -21.55 9.36
C ALA A 468 48.05 -20.48 8.38
N GLN A 469 47.81 -19.36 8.98
CA GLN A 469 48.35 -17.98 8.86
C GLN A 469 47.48 -17.03 8.02
N GLU A 470 46.93 -16.05 8.71
CA GLU A 470 47.35 -14.71 9.23
C GLU A 470 47.14 -13.58 8.23
N ASN A 471 46.43 -12.62 8.66
CA ASN A 471 46.63 -11.17 8.78
C ASN A 471 45.32 -10.41 8.45
N GLY A 472 44.81 -9.43 9.12
CA GLY A 472 45.35 -8.59 10.15
C GLY A 472 44.37 -7.44 10.44
N ASN A 473 44.42 -7.04 11.66
CA ASN A 473 44.21 -5.69 12.19
C ASN A 473 42.88 -4.94 11.99
N GLY A 474 42.18 -4.71 13.10
CA GLY A 474 41.07 -3.76 13.27
C GLY A 474 40.56 -3.72 14.70
N ASN A 475 41.27 -2.95 15.51
CA ASN A 475 41.02 -2.59 16.91
C ASN A 475 39.57 -2.09 17.14
N HIS A 476 38.77 -2.81 17.94
CA HIS A 476 37.62 -2.26 18.64
C HIS A 476 37.50 -2.93 20.02
N GLY A 477 37.46 -2.07 21.04
CA GLY A 477 37.40 -2.38 22.47
C GLY A 477 36.12 -3.16 22.88
N PRO A 478 36.05 -3.59 24.14
CA PRO A 478 35.09 -4.57 24.63
C PRO A 478 33.72 -3.91 24.87
N PHE A 479 32.84 -3.93 23.92
CA PHE A 479 31.42 -3.72 24.18
C PHE A 479 30.75 -5.10 24.34
N GLY A 480 30.16 -5.28 25.55
CA GLY A 480 29.49 -6.48 25.97
C GLY A 480 28.50 -7.00 24.93
N LYS A 481 28.42 -8.33 24.83
CA LYS A 481 27.36 -9.03 24.11
C LYS A 481 26.01 -8.44 24.52
N LYS A 482 25.27 -7.82 23.59
CA LYS A 482 23.84 -7.53 23.77
C LYS A 482 23.18 -8.89 23.95
N GLU A 483 22.74 -9.21 25.17
CA GLU A 483 21.76 -10.27 25.38
C GLU A 483 20.53 -9.92 24.54
N GLU A 484 20.13 -10.81 23.66
CA GLU A 484 18.91 -10.70 22.88
C GLU A 484 17.74 -10.53 23.85
N SER A 485 16.99 -9.44 23.69
CA SER A 485 15.80 -9.19 24.48
C SER A 485 14.79 -10.31 24.20
N PRO A 486 14.20 -10.97 25.21
CA PRO A 486 13.25 -12.05 25.01
C PRO A 486 11.91 -11.60 24.37
N TYR A 487 11.81 -10.36 23.93
CA TYR A 487 10.66 -9.77 23.24
C TYR A 487 11.13 -8.70 22.25
N ASP A 488 10.35 -8.48 21.19
CA ASP A 488 10.60 -7.42 20.21
C ASP A 488 10.11 -6.06 20.77
N PRO A 489 10.99 -5.11 21.05
CA PRO A 489 10.60 -3.79 21.54
C PRO A 489 9.86 -2.94 20.49
N THR A 490 9.85 -3.34 19.23
CA THR A 490 9.14 -2.65 18.15
C THR A 490 7.71 -3.19 17.93
N ASP A 491 7.34 -4.29 18.60
CA ASP A 491 6.00 -4.84 18.57
C ASP A 491 4.97 -3.80 19.07
N PRO A 492 3.94 -3.48 18.29
CA PRO A 492 2.92 -2.49 18.66
C PRO A 492 2.22 -2.79 20.00
N VAL A 493 2.03 -4.08 20.34
CA VAL A 493 1.45 -4.49 21.62
C VAL A 493 2.41 -4.14 22.77
N VAL A 494 3.69 -4.47 22.61
CA VAL A 494 4.74 -4.17 23.60
C VAL A 494 4.91 -2.66 23.79
N GLN A 495 4.82 -1.89 22.72
CA GLN A 495 4.86 -0.42 22.80
C GLN A 495 3.65 0.15 23.54
N LEU A 496 2.46 -0.38 23.31
CA LEU A 496 1.26 0.04 24.01
C LEU A 496 1.32 -0.30 25.51
N GLU A 497 1.79 -1.50 25.86
CA GLU A 497 2.06 -1.88 27.25
C GLU A 497 3.06 -0.91 27.91
N ARG A 498 4.14 -0.54 27.19
CA ARG A 498 5.13 0.43 27.65
C ARG A 498 4.50 1.80 27.92
N GLN A 499 3.61 2.28 27.06
CA GLN A 499 2.91 3.55 27.25
C GLN A 499 2.06 3.55 28.52
N VAL A 500 1.33 2.47 28.78
CA VAL A 500 0.52 2.31 30.00
C VAL A 500 1.43 2.33 31.25
N LEU A 501 2.54 1.60 31.25
CA LEU A 501 3.50 1.60 32.35
C LEU A 501 4.17 2.97 32.55
N GLN A 502 4.46 3.67 31.46
CA GLN A 502 5.00 5.03 31.52
C GLN A 502 4.02 6.01 32.19
N LEU A 503 2.72 5.93 31.81
CA LEU A 503 1.68 6.71 32.49
C LEU A 503 1.60 6.39 33.98
N ALA A 504 1.60 5.11 34.35
CA ALA A 504 1.54 4.68 35.74
C ALA A 504 2.76 5.14 36.56
N VAL A 505 3.94 5.27 35.95
CA VAL A 505 5.15 5.78 36.60
C VAL A 505 5.18 7.32 36.67
N GLN A 506 4.83 8.00 35.56
CA GLN A 506 4.97 9.45 35.46
C GLN A 506 3.73 10.22 35.90
N ARG A 507 2.53 9.66 35.74
CA ARG A 507 1.23 10.28 36.01
C ARG A 507 0.28 9.30 36.71
N PRO A 508 0.66 8.70 37.85
CA PRO A 508 -0.15 7.65 38.49
C PRO A 508 -1.58 8.09 38.79
N GLY A 509 -1.81 9.36 39.08
CA GLY A 509 -3.14 9.91 39.35
C GLY A 509 -4.10 9.90 38.14
N LEU A 510 -3.60 9.72 36.90
CA LEU A 510 -4.44 9.58 35.70
C LEU A 510 -4.85 8.13 35.44
N CYS A 511 -4.18 7.16 36.05
CA CYS A 511 -4.40 5.75 35.75
C CYS A 511 -5.54 5.12 36.56
N GLY A 512 -5.81 5.63 37.76
CA GLY A 512 -6.91 5.21 38.62
C GLY A 512 -6.99 3.70 38.92
N PRO A 513 -8.12 3.21 39.39
CA PRO A 513 -8.34 1.80 39.67
C PRO A 513 -8.35 0.91 38.41
N GLU A 514 -8.51 1.50 37.23
CA GLU A 514 -8.53 0.79 35.95
C GLU A 514 -7.18 0.12 35.64
N PHE A 515 -6.06 0.81 35.93
CA PHE A 515 -4.72 0.21 35.80
C PHE A 515 -4.55 -0.96 36.76
N ASP A 516 -4.92 -0.77 38.03
CA ASP A 516 -4.75 -1.79 39.07
C ASP A 516 -5.62 -3.05 38.79
N ALA A 517 -6.73 -2.89 38.02
CA ALA A 517 -7.63 -3.97 37.60
C ALA A 517 -7.17 -4.74 36.34
N LEU A 518 -6.08 -4.33 35.68
CA LEU A 518 -5.63 -5.01 34.44
C LEU A 518 -5.12 -6.45 34.70
N GLY A 519 -4.42 -6.69 35.78
CA GLY A 519 -3.73 -7.95 36.05
C GLY A 519 -2.38 -8.10 35.32
N ALA A 520 -1.50 -8.93 35.87
CA ALA A 520 -0.15 -9.11 35.32
C ALA A 520 -0.15 -9.79 33.94
N GLU A 521 -1.13 -10.62 33.65
CA GLU A 521 -1.33 -11.33 32.38
C GLU A 521 -1.77 -10.39 31.23
N ALA A 522 -2.15 -9.15 31.54
CA ALA A 522 -2.39 -8.13 30.52
C ALA A 522 -1.12 -7.76 29.75
N PHE A 523 0.04 -7.99 30.35
CA PHE A 523 1.34 -7.64 29.79
C PHE A 523 2.05 -8.87 29.20
N THR A 524 2.47 -8.78 27.95
CA THR A 524 3.14 -9.89 27.23
C THR A 524 4.64 -9.92 27.50
N ALA A 525 5.29 -8.75 27.57
CA ALA A 525 6.72 -8.67 27.84
C ALA A 525 7.03 -8.99 29.31
N PRO A 526 8.01 -9.89 29.62
CA PRO A 526 8.35 -10.27 30.98
C PRO A 526 8.73 -9.10 31.88
N VAL A 527 9.48 -8.12 31.38
CA VAL A 527 9.86 -6.94 32.14
C VAL A 527 8.67 -6.03 32.44
N HIS A 528 7.71 -5.91 31.50
CA HIS A 528 6.47 -5.14 31.72
C HIS A 528 5.63 -5.78 32.81
N ARG A 529 5.49 -7.09 32.79
CA ARG A 529 4.80 -7.87 33.83
C ARG A 529 5.43 -7.70 35.20
N SER A 530 6.78 -7.71 35.27
CA SER A 530 7.53 -7.48 36.52
C SER A 530 7.27 -6.07 37.04
N VAL A 531 7.25 -5.05 36.19
CA VAL A 531 7.01 -3.66 36.63
C VAL A 531 5.54 -3.46 37.03
N PHE A 532 4.57 -4.06 36.35
CA PHE A 532 3.18 -4.04 36.79
C PHE A 532 3.02 -4.65 38.20
N THR A 533 3.62 -5.84 38.43
CA THR A 533 3.60 -6.51 39.75
C THR A 533 4.28 -5.65 40.83
N LEU A 534 5.35 -4.97 40.47
CA LEU A 534 6.04 -4.03 41.39
C LEU A 534 5.14 -2.84 41.74
N ILE A 535 4.47 -2.22 40.81
CA ILE A 535 3.52 -1.12 41.05
C ILE A 535 2.40 -1.60 41.98
N ALA A 536 1.82 -2.78 41.74
CA ALA A 536 0.80 -3.38 42.58
C ALA A 536 1.32 -3.64 44.02
N ALA A 537 2.56 -4.16 44.14
CA ALA A 537 3.20 -4.40 45.44
C ALA A 537 3.50 -3.12 46.22
N CYS A 538 3.73 -2.00 45.53
CA CYS A 538 3.93 -0.68 46.14
C CYS A 538 2.64 0.05 46.52
N GLY A 539 1.47 -0.62 46.41
CA GLY A 539 0.15 -0.11 46.78
C GLY A 539 -0.66 0.45 45.63
N GLY A 540 -0.32 0.04 44.39
CA GLY A 540 -1.02 0.45 43.14
C GLY A 540 -0.74 1.91 42.77
N THR A 541 -1.41 2.37 41.72
CA THR A 541 -1.25 3.75 41.21
C THR A 541 -1.77 4.80 42.18
N ALA A 542 -2.71 4.44 43.06
CA ALA A 542 -3.22 5.32 44.12
C ALA A 542 -2.13 5.76 45.11
N ALA A 543 -1.14 4.90 45.38
CA ALA A 543 0.00 5.22 46.26
C ALA A 543 1.00 6.23 45.64
N GLY A 544 0.90 6.49 44.32
CA GLY A 544 1.70 7.45 43.56
C GLY A 544 1.16 8.90 43.60
N GLY A 545 0.05 9.20 44.29
CA GLY A 545 -0.61 10.51 44.30
C GLY A 545 0.14 11.67 44.91
N GLY A 546 1.38 11.48 45.35
CA GLY A 546 2.26 12.51 45.88
C GLY A 546 3.30 13.01 44.85
N SER A 547 4.56 13.23 45.30
CA SER A 547 5.64 13.63 44.41
C SER A 547 6.02 12.50 43.44
N VAL A 548 6.00 12.74 42.15
CA VAL A 548 6.41 11.80 41.08
C VAL A 548 7.85 11.30 41.31
N LYS A 549 8.74 12.18 41.83
CA LYS A 549 10.12 11.80 42.16
C LYS A 549 10.19 10.74 43.26
N GLN A 550 9.39 10.94 44.35
CA GLN A 550 9.32 9.98 45.45
C GLN A 550 8.69 8.64 45.01
N TRP A 551 7.69 8.71 44.16
CA TRP A 551 7.04 7.53 43.57
C TRP A 551 8.04 6.71 42.72
N ALA A 552 8.71 7.34 41.77
CA ALA A 552 9.71 6.69 40.94
C ALA A 552 10.90 6.13 41.78
N ALA A 553 11.31 6.83 42.85
CA ALA A 553 12.34 6.32 43.78
C ALA A 553 11.87 5.06 44.49
N ARG A 554 10.64 5.04 45.02
CA ARG A 554 10.05 3.86 45.69
C ARG A 554 9.97 2.66 44.76
N LEU A 555 9.54 2.86 43.51
CA LEU A 555 9.49 1.79 42.52
C LEU A 555 10.90 1.26 42.17
N ARG A 556 11.90 2.13 42.08
CA ARG A 556 13.29 1.70 41.85
C ARG A 556 13.85 0.87 42.99
N GLU A 557 13.62 1.30 44.22
CA GLU A 557 14.09 0.59 45.45
C GLU A 557 13.39 -0.77 45.61
N GLY A 558 12.11 -0.88 45.25
CA GLY A 558 11.34 -2.12 45.28
C GLY A 558 11.54 -3.06 44.09
N ALA A 559 12.33 -2.66 43.08
CA ALA A 559 12.51 -3.44 41.86
C ALA A 559 13.22 -4.79 42.16
N PRO A 560 12.72 -5.92 41.62
CA PRO A 560 13.21 -7.26 41.95
C PRO A 560 14.59 -7.58 41.37
N ASN A 561 15.09 -6.82 40.41
CA ASN A 561 16.40 -6.98 39.78
C ASN A 561 16.85 -5.69 39.08
N GLU A 562 18.14 -5.60 38.74
CA GLU A 562 18.73 -4.46 38.04
C GLU A 562 18.04 -4.13 36.71
N ARG A 563 17.54 -5.12 35.97
CA ARG A 563 16.84 -4.93 34.70
C ARG A 563 15.49 -4.21 34.88
N ALA A 564 14.71 -4.61 35.89
CA ALA A 564 13.48 -3.92 36.27
C ALA A 564 13.76 -2.50 36.78
N GLN A 565 14.83 -2.32 37.57
CA GLN A 565 15.27 -1.02 38.07
C GLN A 565 15.65 -0.07 36.91
N ALA A 566 16.44 -0.54 35.96
CA ALA A 566 16.83 0.23 34.78
C ALA A 566 15.59 0.59 33.91
N PHE A 567 14.66 -0.36 33.77
CA PHE A 567 13.44 -0.14 32.99
C PHE A 567 12.54 0.92 33.65
N VAL A 568 12.29 0.85 34.97
CA VAL A 568 11.55 1.88 35.71
C VAL A 568 12.23 3.24 35.60
N THR A 569 13.57 3.28 35.67
CA THR A 569 14.32 4.53 35.49
C THR A 569 14.13 5.11 34.10
N GLY A 570 14.15 4.25 33.06
CA GLY A 570 13.87 4.64 31.70
C GLY A 570 12.47 5.23 31.55
N LEU A 571 11.44 4.54 32.07
CA LEU A 571 10.05 5.01 32.03
C LEU A 571 9.86 6.35 32.78
N ALA A 572 10.60 6.60 33.84
CA ALA A 572 10.50 7.84 34.62
C ALA A 572 11.11 9.07 33.94
N VAL A 573 12.10 8.87 33.05
CA VAL A 573 12.86 9.95 32.40
C VAL A 573 12.47 10.15 30.93
N GLU A 574 11.93 9.13 30.30
CA GLU A 574 11.56 9.16 28.89
C GLU A 574 10.42 10.14 28.62
N GLN A 575 10.52 10.92 27.54
CA GLN A 575 9.41 11.80 27.14
C GLN A 575 8.19 10.97 26.75
N PRO A 576 6.96 11.43 27.11
CA PRO A 576 5.74 10.76 26.67
C PRO A 576 5.70 10.63 25.15
N PHE A 577 5.12 9.54 24.65
CA PHE A 577 4.94 9.31 23.21
C PHE A 577 4.04 10.33 22.51
N ILE A 578 3.46 11.25 23.27
CA ILE A 578 2.57 12.31 22.79
C ILE A 578 3.21 13.69 23.04
N THR A 579 2.96 14.62 22.11
CA THR A 579 3.52 15.99 22.16
C THR A 579 2.73 16.95 23.04
N TRP A 580 1.58 16.50 23.58
CA TRP A 580 0.75 17.25 24.54
C TRP A 580 0.75 16.57 25.89
N GLU A 581 0.32 17.29 26.91
CA GLU A 581 0.22 16.75 28.26
C GLU A 581 -0.89 15.68 28.33
N PRO A 582 -0.59 14.43 28.80
CA PRO A 582 -1.60 13.38 28.93
C PRO A 582 -2.74 13.82 29.86
N ASP A 583 -3.97 13.63 29.43
CA ASP A 583 -5.19 13.86 30.22
C ASP A 583 -5.86 12.54 30.63
N ALA A 584 -6.90 12.63 31.45
CA ALA A 584 -7.65 11.46 31.91
C ALA A 584 -8.30 10.68 30.75
N LYS A 585 -8.73 11.37 29.70
CA LYS A 585 -9.32 10.73 28.53
C LYS A 585 -8.29 9.92 27.75
N TYR A 586 -7.09 10.44 27.58
CA TYR A 586 -5.99 9.69 26.96
C TYR A 586 -5.61 8.44 27.78
N ALA A 587 -5.50 8.60 29.11
CA ALA A 587 -5.21 7.47 29.99
C ALA A 587 -6.28 6.37 29.88
N ASP A 588 -7.55 6.74 29.90
CA ASP A 588 -8.67 5.79 29.75
C ASP A 588 -8.62 5.03 28.43
N VAL A 589 -8.37 5.72 27.32
CA VAL A 589 -8.25 5.09 25.99
C VAL A 589 -7.08 4.09 25.93
N VAL A 590 -5.91 4.45 26.48
CA VAL A 590 -4.73 3.57 26.40
C VAL A 590 -4.90 2.35 27.32
N LEU A 591 -5.45 2.55 28.52
CA LEU A 591 -5.77 1.48 29.47
C LEU A 591 -6.82 0.52 28.90
N ALA A 592 -7.90 1.06 28.29
CA ALA A 592 -8.93 0.25 27.66
C ALA A 592 -8.38 -0.60 26.51
N ARG A 593 -7.44 -0.09 25.72
CA ARG A 593 -6.76 -0.85 24.66
C ARG A 593 -5.93 -2.01 25.17
N VAL A 594 -5.13 -1.81 26.21
CA VAL A 594 -4.36 -2.92 26.82
C VAL A 594 -5.30 -3.95 27.41
N GLY A 595 -6.37 -3.52 28.09
CA GLY A 595 -7.42 -4.40 28.60
C GLY A 595 -8.12 -5.21 27.51
N GLU A 596 -8.46 -4.58 26.39
CA GLU A 596 -9.08 -5.23 25.22
C GLU A 596 -8.18 -6.33 24.64
N LEU A 597 -6.89 -6.06 24.45
CA LEU A 597 -5.91 -7.02 23.97
C LEU A 597 -5.76 -8.22 24.92
N ALA A 598 -5.76 -7.96 26.23
CA ALA A 598 -5.71 -9.01 27.27
C ALA A 598 -6.95 -9.91 27.20
N VAL A 599 -8.14 -9.32 27.14
CA VAL A 599 -9.42 -10.07 27.06
C VAL A 599 -9.50 -10.83 25.74
N SER A 600 -9.04 -10.28 24.62
CA SER A 600 -9.01 -10.96 23.33
C SER A 600 -8.13 -12.22 23.37
N ARG A 601 -6.99 -12.19 24.06
CA ARG A 601 -6.16 -13.39 24.29
C ARG A 601 -6.88 -14.44 25.14
N GLN A 602 -7.58 -14.01 26.20
CA GLN A 602 -8.38 -14.91 27.04
C GLN A 602 -9.51 -15.58 26.25
N ILE A 603 -10.23 -14.83 25.42
CA ILE A 603 -11.28 -15.33 24.52
C ILE A 603 -10.70 -16.41 23.58
N THR A 604 -9.54 -16.16 22.99
CA THR A 604 -8.89 -17.12 22.10
C THR A 604 -8.53 -18.42 22.84
N ALA A 605 -8.00 -18.30 24.07
CA ALA A 605 -7.65 -19.45 24.90
C ALA A 605 -8.89 -20.27 25.31
N VAL A 606 -9.99 -19.59 25.71
CA VAL A 606 -11.25 -20.24 26.09
C VAL A 606 -11.89 -20.92 24.88
N LYS A 607 -11.93 -20.27 23.71
CA LYS A 607 -12.43 -20.87 22.45
C LYS A 607 -11.65 -22.13 22.07
N ALA A 608 -10.32 -22.07 22.13
CA ALA A 608 -9.47 -23.23 21.85
C ALA A 608 -9.68 -24.38 22.85
N ARG A 609 -10.06 -24.08 24.10
CA ARG A 609 -10.36 -25.09 25.11
C ARG A 609 -11.76 -25.70 24.89
N LEU A 610 -12.78 -24.90 24.62
CA LEU A 610 -14.12 -25.32 24.25
C LEU A 610 -14.12 -26.24 23.04
N GLN A 611 -13.32 -25.95 22.01
CA GLN A 611 -13.21 -26.82 20.83
C GLN A 611 -12.63 -28.22 21.10
N ARG A 612 -11.90 -28.40 22.21
CA ARG A 612 -11.30 -29.68 22.60
C ARG A 612 -12.15 -30.48 23.58
N MET A 613 -13.19 -29.87 24.13
CA MET A 613 -14.10 -30.52 25.08
C MET A 613 -15.21 -31.30 24.36
N ASN A 614 -15.61 -32.40 24.94
CA ASN A 614 -16.81 -33.12 24.50
C ASN A 614 -18.05 -32.56 25.21
N PRO A 615 -18.97 -31.88 24.50
CA PRO A 615 -20.12 -31.21 25.11
C PRO A 615 -21.09 -32.18 25.81
N VAL A 616 -21.08 -33.48 25.44
CA VAL A 616 -21.97 -34.48 25.98
C VAL A 616 -21.41 -35.08 27.28
N GLU A 617 -20.11 -35.37 27.31
CA GLU A 617 -19.46 -36.00 28.47
C GLU A 617 -19.10 -34.97 29.56
N GLU A 618 -18.81 -33.74 29.17
CA GLU A 618 -18.36 -32.65 30.06
C GLU A 618 -19.38 -31.50 30.14
N GLN A 619 -20.66 -31.75 29.99
CA GLN A 619 -21.72 -30.75 29.82
C GLN A 619 -21.67 -29.62 30.86
N ALA A 620 -21.49 -29.94 32.16
CA ALA A 620 -21.44 -28.91 33.21
C ALA A 620 -20.20 -28.00 33.12
N ALA A 621 -19.05 -28.52 32.70
CA ALA A 621 -17.81 -27.77 32.52
C ALA A 621 -17.89 -26.93 31.22
N TYR A 622 -18.44 -27.50 30.16
CA TYR A 622 -18.68 -26.83 28.90
C TYR A 622 -19.60 -25.61 29.07
N ASN A 623 -20.73 -25.76 29.77
CA ASN A 623 -21.69 -24.69 30.00
C ASN A 623 -21.09 -23.55 30.84
N ARG A 624 -20.30 -23.86 31.87
CA ARG A 624 -19.58 -22.85 32.65
C ARG A 624 -18.62 -22.07 31.79
N MET A 625 -17.77 -22.75 31.03
CA MET A 625 -16.78 -22.12 30.16
C MET A 625 -17.42 -21.33 29.02
N PHE A 626 -18.58 -21.74 28.51
CA PHE A 626 -19.36 -20.98 27.55
C PHE A 626 -19.92 -19.69 28.19
N GLY A 627 -20.39 -19.76 29.45
CA GLY A 627 -20.77 -18.59 30.23
C GLY A 627 -19.61 -17.62 30.41
N ASP A 628 -18.41 -18.12 30.74
CA ASP A 628 -17.20 -17.32 30.85
C ASP A 628 -16.86 -16.63 29.50
N LEU A 629 -17.01 -17.35 28.38
CA LEU A 629 -16.80 -16.80 27.03
C LEU A 629 -17.74 -15.62 26.75
N VAL A 630 -19.03 -15.76 27.08
CA VAL A 630 -20.03 -14.69 26.89
C VAL A 630 -19.69 -13.46 27.74
N ALA A 631 -19.28 -13.68 28.99
CA ALA A 631 -18.85 -12.59 29.87
C ALA A 631 -17.61 -11.86 29.34
N LEU A 632 -16.61 -12.60 28.84
CA LEU A 632 -15.42 -12.04 28.21
C LEU A 632 -15.73 -11.24 26.94
N GLU A 633 -16.60 -11.75 26.06
CA GLU A 633 -17.03 -11.03 24.84
C GLU A 633 -17.78 -9.73 25.19
N THR A 634 -18.61 -9.75 26.24
CA THR A 634 -19.29 -8.55 26.74
C THR A 634 -18.29 -7.53 27.27
N ARG A 635 -17.33 -7.98 28.09
CA ARG A 635 -16.24 -7.12 28.60
C ARG A 635 -15.40 -6.52 27.48
N ARG A 636 -15.08 -7.32 26.45
CA ARG A 636 -14.33 -6.85 25.28
C ARG A 636 -15.06 -5.73 24.55
N ARG A 637 -16.37 -5.85 24.34
CA ARG A 637 -17.19 -4.80 23.70
C ARG A 637 -17.13 -3.47 24.47
N ALA A 638 -17.30 -3.53 25.77
CA ALA A 638 -17.21 -2.33 26.63
C ALA A 638 -15.81 -1.68 26.55
N LEU A 639 -14.73 -2.49 26.50
CA LEU A 639 -13.36 -1.98 26.37
C LEU A 639 -13.13 -1.38 24.99
N VAL A 640 -13.68 -1.94 23.92
CA VAL A 640 -13.59 -1.39 22.56
C VAL A 640 -14.32 -0.03 22.47
N GLU A 641 -15.48 0.11 23.08
CA GLU A 641 -16.21 1.38 23.13
C GLU A 641 -15.39 2.45 23.87
N ARG A 642 -14.85 2.13 25.04
CA ARG A 642 -13.97 3.04 25.80
C ARG A 642 -12.69 3.38 25.01
N ALA A 643 -12.07 2.41 24.36
CA ALA A 643 -10.88 2.62 23.52
C ALA A 643 -11.15 3.50 22.29
N ALA A 644 -12.40 3.59 21.84
CA ALA A 644 -12.85 4.51 20.81
C ALA A 644 -13.06 5.95 21.30
N GLY A 645 -12.95 6.21 22.60
CA GLY A 645 -13.12 7.52 23.21
C GLY A 645 -14.58 7.88 23.45
N GLY A 646 -15.46 6.86 23.66
CA GLY A 646 -16.87 6.99 24.02
C GLY A 646 -17.08 7.69 25.37
#